data_fa606ae28e93241afabd922e0d83767a
#
_entry.id   fa606ae28e93241afabd922e0d83767a
#
_cell.length_a   1.000
_cell.length_b   1.000
_cell.length_c   1.000
_cell.angle_alpha   90.00
_cell.angle_beta   90.00
_cell.angle_gamma   90.00
#
_symmetry.space_group_name_H-M   'P 1'
#
loop_
_entity.id
_entity.type
_entity.pdbx_description
1 polymer ?
#
loop_
_entity_poly.entity_id
_entity_poly.type
_entity_poly.pdbx_seq_one_letter_code
_entity_poly.pdbx_strand_id
1 'polypeptide(L)'
;MDIIQKISEDLSLKKKQVEAAVQLLDEGNTVPFIARYRKELTSGLNDEELRNLEEKLQYLRKLEERRESILHSIEEQGKLTEELKKEILAADTAVRLEDLYLPYKPKRRTRGMIAREKGLEELAKALLIPCANPEAEAEKYISPEKEVLTATDALNYAKDILAEDFSEDARLREWIRNKSLKDGFICSSLKEKEETPESKTYENYFSYDEKVQSIPGHRILALNRGGKEKILSVKLRFPEEEILHYIEEQVQVSKKGKCRPYLEEAIADSYKRLIAPSIETEIRNILTEKAEDGAILVFSDNLKQLLMQAPITGKVVLGWDPGFRTGCKIAVVDATGKVLDTTIIYPTPPKNQVKESMAKIHQLIQKHHVDIIALGNGTASRESEKVISDYLKEQKSSVKYVIVNEAGASVYSASKLATEEFPNFDVGERSSTSMARRLQDPLAELVKIDPKSIGVGQYQHDMNQSKLTEQLNKVVEDCVNKVGVDLNTASASLLSYISGISKTIAKNIVAFREENGAFKSRKELLKVAKLGPKAFEQSAGFLRIRGGKELLDMTSVHPESYSVAKEMLALAGIAENELLSGKGKEMGKILSSLPGGLKGVEQKLSVGEYTLKDIIEALAKPGRDPREDVPAPILREDVLELEDLKEGMVLQGTVRNVIDFGAFVDIGVHQDGLVHISALSKKFVKHPLDVVKLGDIVKVKVLSVDVARKKISLSMKDV
;
A
#
# COMPACT_ATOMS: atom_id res chain seq x y z
N MET A 1 -16.54 -6.20 -24.16
CA MET A 1 -15.89 -4.86 -24.00
C MET A 1 -14.50 -4.90 -24.62
N ASP A 2 -14.04 -3.83 -25.31
CA ASP A 2 -12.60 -3.71 -25.67
C ASP A 2 -11.81 -3.26 -24.43
N ILE A 3 -11.22 -4.25 -23.73
CA ILE A 3 -10.47 -4.03 -22.48
C ILE A 3 -9.29 -3.06 -22.72
N ILE A 4 -8.60 -3.18 -23.86
CA ILE A 4 -7.45 -2.36 -24.20
C ILE A 4 -7.88 -0.90 -24.40
N GLN A 5 -8.96 -0.69 -25.12
CA GLN A 5 -9.55 0.66 -25.32
C GLN A 5 -9.95 1.28 -23.98
N LYS A 6 -10.63 0.51 -23.13
CA LYS A 6 -11.09 0.99 -21.81
C LYS A 6 -9.92 1.36 -20.88
N ILE A 7 -8.86 0.55 -20.85
CA ILE A 7 -7.63 0.88 -20.08
C ILE A 7 -6.99 2.16 -20.63
N SER A 8 -6.90 2.28 -21.97
CA SER A 8 -6.34 3.47 -22.63
C SER A 8 -7.06 4.75 -22.21
N GLU A 9 -8.39 4.74 -22.18
CA GLU A 9 -9.22 5.86 -21.76
C GLU A 9 -9.10 6.16 -20.27
N ASP A 10 -9.25 5.14 -19.41
CA ASP A 10 -9.27 5.30 -17.96
C ASP A 10 -7.90 5.77 -17.39
N LEU A 11 -6.79 5.31 -17.97
CA LEU A 11 -5.43 5.68 -17.55
C LEU A 11 -4.78 6.78 -18.40
N SER A 12 -5.50 7.32 -19.40
CA SER A 12 -4.98 8.32 -20.33
C SER A 12 -3.68 7.88 -21.03
N LEU A 13 -3.55 6.59 -21.35
CA LEU A 13 -2.43 5.99 -22.07
C LEU A 13 -2.77 5.82 -23.57
N LYS A 14 -1.75 5.76 -24.43
CA LYS A 14 -1.96 5.47 -25.83
C LYS A 14 -2.32 3.99 -26.02
N LYS A 15 -3.28 3.69 -26.90
CA LYS A 15 -3.73 2.31 -27.16
C LYS A 15 -2.56 1.34 -27.45
N LYS A 16 -1.58 1.77 -28.25
CA LYS A 16 -0.38 0.96 -28.57
C LYS A 16 0.48 0.66 -27.35
N GLN A 17 0.56 1.58 -26.37
CA GLN A 17 1.29 1.34 -25.12
C GLN A 17 0.60 0.27 -24.30
N VAL A 18 -0.74 0.35 -24.21
CA VAL A 18 -1.55 -0.64 -23.48
C VAL A 18 -1.46 -2.01 -24.15
N GLU A 19 -1.60 -2.09 -25.48
CA GLU A 19 -1.45 -3.35 -26.24
C GLU A 19 -0.11 -4.02 -25.95
N ALA A 20 1.00 -3.27 -26.07
CA ALA A 20 2.33 -3.80 -25.82
C ALA A 20 2.52 -4.26 -24.37
N ALA A 21 2.04 -3.47 -23.39
CA ALA A 21 2.15 -3.81 -21.99
C ALA A 21 1.33 -5.06 -21.64
N VAL A 22 0.08 -5.17 -22.14
CA VAL A 22 -0.76 -6.35 -21.93
C VAL A 22 -0.14 -7.59 -22.55
N GLN A 23 0.39 -7.50 -23.76
CA GLN A 23 1.09 -8.62 -24.40
C GLN A 23 2.27 -9.10 -23.56
N LEU A 24 3.13 -8.18 -23.10
CA LEU A 24 4.27 -8.52 -22.25
C LEU A 24 3.88 -9.18 -20.92
N LEU A 25 2.81 -8.68 -20.28
CA LEU A 25 2.27 -9.27 -19.05
C LEU A 25 1.71 -10.69 -19.30
N ASP A 26 1.00 -10.89 -20.41
CA ASP A 26 0.45 -12.19 -20.80
C ASP A 26 1.55 -13.22 -21.17
N GLU A 27 2.66 -12.74 -21.67
CA GLU A 27 3.87 -13.55 -21.87
C GLU A 27 4.56 -13.92 -20.53
N GLY A 28 4.04 -13.43 -19.39
CA GLY A 28 4.55 -13.70 -18.05
C GLY A 28 5.79 -12.89 -17.67
N ASN A 29 5.97 -11.71 -18.27
CA ASN A 29 7.00 -10.78 -17.81
C ASN A 29 6.53 -10.03 -16.58
N THR A 30 7.44 -9.75 -15.65
CA THR A 30 7.15 -8.98 -14.43
C THR A 30 7.16 -7.50 -14.71
N VAL A 31 6.42 -6.73 -13.91
CA VAL A 31 6.37 -5.25 -14.04
C VAL A 31 7.76 -4.62 -13.93
N PRO A 32 8.63 -4.96 -12.94
CA PRO A 32 9.97 -4.36 -12.87
C PRO A 32 10.82 -4.65 -14.12
N PHE A 33 10.71 -5.83 -14.70
CA PHE A 33 11.43 -6.19 -15.92
C PHE A 33 10.93 -5.39 -17.13
N ILE A 34 9.62 -5.26 -17.31
CA ILE A 34 9.01 -4.46 -18.38
C ILE A 34 9.45 -3.00 -18.24
N ALA A 35 9.29 -2.42 -17.06
CA ALA A 35 9.61 -1.03 -16.78
C ALA A 35 11.10 -0.68 -17.02
N ARG A 36 11.98 -1.65 -16.81
CA ARG A 36 13.42 -1.41 -16.94
C ARG A 36 13.98 -1.79 -18.32
N TYR A 37 13.58 -2.96 -18.86
CA TYR A 37 14.25 -3.56 -20.02
C TYR A 37 13.36 -3.69 -21.27
N ARG A 38 12.09 -3.25 -21.21
CA ARG A 38 11.14 -3.28 -22.34
C ARG A 38 10.50 -1.91 -22.62
N LYS A 39 11.17 -0.84 -22.20
CA LYS A 39 10.70 0.57 -22.38
C LYS A 39 10.42 0.91 -23.84
N GLU A 40 11.23 0.44 -24.78
CA GLU A 40 11.02 0.70 -26.19
C GLU A 40 9.67 0.18 -26.68
N LEU A 41 9.31 -1.05 -26.26
CA LEU A 41 8.05 -1.68 -26.63
C LEU A 41 6.83 -0.97 -26.04
N THR A 42 6.97 -0.52 -24.79
CA THR A 42 5.90 0.19 -24.07
C THR A 42 5.92 1.71 -24.29
N SER A 43 6.84 2.21 -25.13
CA SER A 43 7.06 3.65 -25.34
C SER A 43 7.23 4.43 -24.03
N GLY A 44 8.02 3.86 -23.11
CA GLY A 44 8.50 4.51 -21.89
C GLY A 44 7.57 4.45 -20.68
N LEU A 45 6.63 3.51 -20.59
CA LEU A 45 5.82 3.32 -19.38
C LEU A 45 6.73 3.03 -18.17
N ASN A 46 6.45 3.71 -17.07
CA ASN A 46 7.16 3.54 -15.81
C ASN A 46 6.51 2.46 -14.91
N ASP A 47 7.15 2.17 -13.77
CA ASP A 47 6.69 1.15 -12.82
C ASP A 47 5.26 1.41 -12.33
N GLU A 48 4.93 2.65 -11.99
CA GLU A 48 3.62 3.05 -11.46
C GLU A 48 2.53 2.91 -12.54
N GLU A 49 2.79 3.40 -13.76
CA GLU A 49 1.86 3.27 -14.89
C GLU A 49 1.58 1.81 -15.23
N LEU A 50 2.62 0.95 -15.20
CA LEU A 50 2.49 -0.50 -15.45
C LEU A 50 1.74 -1.21 -14.31
N ARG A 51 1.95 -0.86 -13.05
CA ARG A 51 1.18 -1.40 -11.91
C ARG A 51 -0.30 -1.02 -12.01
N ASN A 52 -0.60 0.24 -12.29
CA ASN A 52 -1.97 0.70 -12.48
C ASN A 52 -2.65 -0.01 -13.67
N LEU A 53 -1.91 -0.24 -14.75
CA LEU A 53 -2.38 -0.98 -15.92
C LEU A 53 -2.66 -2.45 -15.55
N GLU A 54 -1.75 -3.12 -14.86
CA GLU A 54 -1.90 -4.51 -14.41
C GLU A 54 -3.14 -4.67 -13.52
N GLU A 55 -3.34 -3.80 -12.54
CA GLU A 55 -4.52 -3.82 -11.65
C GLU A 55 -5.82 -3.60 -12.43
N LYS A 56 -5.82 -2.62 -13.33
CA LYS A 56 -6.98 -2.34 -14.17
C LYS A 56 -7.31 -3.49 -15.11
N LEU A 57 -6.28 -4.11 -15.69
CA LEU A 57 -6.43 -5.29 -16.57
C LEU A 57 -7.08 -6.46 -15.82
N GLN A 58 -6.59 -6.75 -14.61
CA GLN A 58 -7.14 -7.81 -13.76
C GLN A 58 -8.60 -7.51 -13.38
N TYR A 59 -8.91 -6.25 -13.02
CA TYR A 59 -10.29 -5.85 -12.72
C TYR A 59 -11.22 -6.04 -13.92
N LEU A 60 -10.83 -5.55 -15.09
CA LEU A 60 -11.68 -5.64 -16.29
C LEU A 60 -11.84 -7.08 -16.79
N ARG A 61 -10.82 -7.93 -16.66
CA ARG A 61 -10.94 -9.37 -16.97
C ARG A 61 -11.95 -10.06 -16.05
N LYS A 62 -11.88 -9.81 -14.75
CA LYS A 62 -12.86 -10.33 -13.78
C LYS A 62 -14.28 -9.81 -14.06
N LEU A 63 -14.40 -8.55 -14.47
CA LEU A 63 -15.69 -7.96 -14.86
C LEU A 63 -16.26 -8.67 -16.09
N GLU A 64 -15.42 -8.99 -17.09
CA GLU A 64 -15.85 -9.70 -18.30
C GLU A 64 -16.27 -11.15 -18.00
N GLU A 65 -15.48 -11.88 -17.22
CA GLU A 65 -15.85 -13.24 -16.74
C GLU A 65 -17.18 -13.21 -15.98
N ARG A 66 -17.37 -12.19 -15.14
CA ARG A 66 -18.64 -12.04 -14.40
C ARG A 66 -19.81 -11.74 -15.34
N ARG A 67 -19.60 -10.90 -16.36
CA ARG A 67 -20.60 -10.57 -17.39
C ARG A 67 -21.04 -11.80 -18.15
N GLU A 68 -20.10 -12.62 -18.62
CA GLU A 68 -20.39 -13.88 -19.31
C GLU A 68 -21.19 -14.83 -18.42
N SER A 69 -20.80 -14.99 -17.15
CA SER A 69 -21.53 -15.81 -16.18
C SER A 69 -22.96 -15.33 -15.96
N ILE A 70 -23.18 -14.02 -15.91
CA ILE A 70 -24.52 -13.43 -15.74
C ILE A 70 -25.38 -13.65 -16.99
N LEU A 71 -24.84 -13.39 -18.18
CA LEU A 71 -25.55 -13.62 -19.44
C LEU A 71 -25.97 -15.08 -19.56
N HIS A 72 -25.08 -16.02 -19.28
CA HIS A 72 -25.37 -17.45 -19.29
C HIS A 72 -26.49 -17.82 -18.28
N SER A 73 -26.40 -17.31 -17.05
CA SER A 73 -27.41 -17.59 -16.02
C SER A 73 -28.80 -17.05 -16.38
N ILE A 74 -28.91 -15.89 -17.04
CA ILE A 74 -30.19 -15.32 -17.46
C ILE A 74 -30.73 -16.07 -18.70
N GLU A 75 -29.85 -16.49 -19.62
CA GLU A 75 -30.20 -17.28 -20.80
C GLU A 75 -30.76 -18.66 -20.41
N GLU A 76 -30.11 -19.36 -19.46
CA GLU A 76 -30.62 -20.63 -18.91
C GLU A 76 -32.02 -20.51 -18.29
N GLN A 77 -32.37 -19.31 -17.73
CA GLN A 77 -33.71 -19.02 -17.23
C GLN A 77 -34.70 -18.68 -18.34
N GLY A 78 -34.27 -18.59 -19.60
CA GLY A 78 -35.12 -18.18 -20.74
C GLY A 78 -35.63 -16.74 -20.65
N LYS A 79 -34.94 -15.85 -19.90
CA LYS A 79 -35.36 -14.47 -19.64
C LYS A 79 -34.47 -13.42 -20.30
N LEU A 80 -33.48 -13.81 -21.09
CA LEU A 80 -32.55 -12.90 -21.74
C LEU A 80 -33.21 -12.26 -22.96
N THR A 81 -33.57 -10.98 -22.86
CA THR A 81 -34.05 -10.17 -24.01
C THR A 81 -32.88 -9.46 -24.69
N GLU A 82 -33.07 -9.05 -25.95
CA GLU A 82 -32.05 -8.31 -26.70
C GLU A 82 -31.73 -6.95 -26.08
N GLU A 83 -32.73 -6.27 -25.46
CA GLU A 83 -32.54 -5.03 -24.73
C GLU A 83 -31.67 -5.23 -23.48
N LEU A 84 -32.02 -6.22 -22.67
CA LEU A 84 -31.26 -6.55 -21.45
C LEU A 84 -29.82 -6.96 -21.78
N LYS A 85 -29.63 -7.77 -22.83
CA LYS A 85 -28.33 -8.14 -23.33
C LYS A 85 -27.46 -6.93 -23.69
N LYS A 86 -28.05 -5.94 -24.40
CA LYS A 86 -27.35 -4.70 -24.72
C LYS A 86 -27.01 -3.90 -23.49
N GLU A 87 -27.90 -3.79 -22.50
CA GLU A 87 -27.62 -3.09 -21.24
C GLU A 87 -26.48 -3.79 -20.43
N ILE A 88 -26.52 -5.13 -20.35
CA ILE A 88 -25.47 -5.91 -19.69
C ILE A 88 -24.11 -5.75 -20.39
N LEU A 89 -24.08 -5.78 -21.73
CA LEU A 89 -22.86 -5.57 -22.50
C LEU A 89 -22.31 -4.14 -22.38
N ALA A 90 -23.19 -3.15 -22.18
CA ALA A 90 -22.82 -1.75 -22.00
C ALA A 90 -22.39 -1.40 -20.55
N ALA A 91 -22.68 -2.27 -19.57
CA ALA A 91 -22.31 -2.03 -18.18
C ALA A 91 -20.78 -2.00 -18.03
N ASP A 92 -20.23 -0.90 -17.55
CA ASP A 92 -18.79 -0.64 -17.42
C ASP A 92 -18.26 -0.81 -15.97
N THR A 93 -19.16 -1.07 -15.02
CA THR A 93 -18.85 -1.29 -13.61
C THR A 93 -19.51 -2.56 -13.07
N ALA A 94 -18.87 -3.18 -12.09
CA ALA A 94 -19.41 -4.36 -11.40
C ALA A 94 -20.75 -4.04 -10.72
N VAL A 95 -20.92 -2.84 -10.19
CA VAL A 95 -22.14 -2.40 -9.51
C VAL A 95 -23.30 -2.35 -10.48
N ARG A 96 -23.12 -1.71 -11.64
CA ARG A 96 -24.16 -1.65 -12.69
C ARG A 96 -24.53 -3.03 -13.20
N LEU A 97 -23.53 -3.90 -13.37
CA LEU A 97 -23.72 -5.28 -13.81
C LEU A 97 -24.54 -6.10 -12.81
N GLU A 98 -24.25 -5.97 -11.51
CA GLU A 98 -25.00 -6.65 -10.45
C GLU A 98 -26.43 -6.09 -10.29
N ASP A 99 -26.64 -4.79 -10.47
CA ASP A 99 -28.00 -4.20 -10.48
C ASP A 99 -28.86 -4.78 -11.61
N LEU A 100 -28.31 -4.93 -12.82
CA LEU A 100 -29.03 -5.54 -13.95
C LEU A 100 -29.31 -7.05 -13.72
N TYR A 101 -28.45 -7.73 -12.98
CA TYR A 101 -28.64 -9.13 -12.64
C TYR A 101 -29.60 -9.37 -11.47
N LEU A 102 -29.81 -8.36 -10.61
CA LEU A 102 -30.57 -8.51 -9.36
C LEU A 102 -31.95 -9.17 -9.49
N PRO A 103 -32.79 -8.85 -10.52
CA PRO A 103 -34.08 -9.50 -10.74
C PRO A 103 -33.98 -10.99 -11.08
N TYR A 104 -32.84 -11.43 -11.62
CA TYR A 104 -32.61 -12.80 -12.11
C TYR A 104 -31.79 -13.67 -11.16
N LYS A 105 -31.23 -13.02 -10.13
CA LYS A 105 -30.36 -13.70 -9.16
C LYS A 105 -31.18 -14.69 -8.33
N PRO A 106 -30.74 -15.95 -8.16
CA PRO A 106 -31.40 -16.91 -7.27
C PRO A 106 -31.53 -16.36 -5.85
N LYS A 107 -32.74 -16.30 -5.34
CA LYS A 107 -33.07 -15.75 -4.02
C LYS A 107 -33.67 -16.82 -3.11
N ARG A 108 -33.63 -16.57 -1.81
CA ARG A 108 -34.49 -17.27 -0.86
C ARG A 108 -35.93 -16.86 -1.13
N ARG A 109 -36.89 -17.73 -0.77
CA ARG A 109 -38.33 -17.47 -0.95
C ARG A 109 -38.74 -16.15 -0.30
N THR A 110 -39.06 -15.15 -1.13
CA THR A 110 -39.42 -13.79 -0.72
C THR A 110 -40.94 -13.62 -0.59
N ARG A 111 -41.40 -12.49 0.01
CA ARG A 111 -42.84 -12.17 0.08
C ARG A 111 -43.42 -11.99 -1.31
N GLY A 112 -42.70 -11.30 -2.23
CA GLY A 112 -43.14 -11.12 -3.60
C GLY A 112 -43.22 -12.45 -4.37
N MET A 113 -42.24 -13.37 -4.17
CA MET A 113 -42.32 -14.71 -4.75
C MET A 113 -43.56 -15.50 -4.25
N ILE A 114 -43.82 -15.47 -2.95
CA ILE A 114 -45.03 -16.11 -2.36
C ILE A 114 -46.30 -15.50 -2.99
N ALA A 115 -46.35 -14.19 -3.16
CA ALA A 115 -47.49 -13.50 -3.77
C ALA A 115 -47.66 -13.88 -5.27
N ARG A 116 -46.56 -14.03 -6.03
CA ARG A 116 -46.58 -14.53 -7.41
C ARG A 116 -47.06 -15.99 -7.48
N GLU A 117 -46.61 -16.89 -6.60
CA GLU A 117 -47.06 -18.26 -6.49
C GLU A 117 -48.57 -18.33 -6.22
N LYS A 118 -49.13 -17.39 -5.47
CA LYS A 118 -50.56 -17.24 -5.22
C LYS A 118 -51.35 -16.68 -6.42
N GLY A 119 -50.66 -16.22 -7.45
CA GLY A 119 -51.24 -15.71 -8.70
C GLY A 119 -51.63 -14.24 -8.68
N LEU A 120 -51.03 -13.40 -7.85
CA LEU A 120 -51.36 -11.98 -7.67
C LEU A 120 -50.57 -11.05 -8.63
N GLU A 121 -49.74 -11.60 -9.53
CA GLU A 121 -48.92 -10.78 -10.46
C GLU A 121 -49.75 -9.89 -11.36
N GLU A 122 -50.88 -10.39 -11.89
CA GLU A 122 -51.75 -9.60 -12.74
C GLU A 122 -52.47 -8.48 -11.96
N LEU A 123 -52.80 -8.70 -10.68
CA LEU A 123 -53.32 -7.64 -9.82
C LEU A 123 -52.26 -6.55 -9.57
N ALA A 124 -51.01 -6.94 -9.31
CA ALA A 124 -49.91 -6.00 -9.17
C ALA A 124 -49.75 -5.11 -10.45
N LYS A 125 -49.78 -5.73 -11.61
CA LYS A 125 -49.78 -5.00 -12.91
C LYS A 125 -50.98 -4.07 -13.07
N ALA A 126 -52.17 -4.52 -12.65
CA ALA A 126 -53.40 -3.71 -12.72
C ALA A 126 -53.32 -2.45 -11.84
N LEU A 127 -52.63 -2.51 -10.68
CA LEU A 127 -52.43 -1.34 -9.83
C LEU A 127 -51.52 -0.27 -10.47
N LEU A 128 -50.67 -0.64 -11.43
CA LEU A 128 -49.82 0.30 -12.18
C LEU A 128 -50.59 1.04 -13.28
N ILE A 129 -51.85 0.67 -13.54
CA ILE A 129 -52.70 1.31 -14.51
C ILE A 129 -53.80 2.09 -13.76
N PRO A 130 -54.20 3.29 -14.19
CA PRO A 130 -55.31 4.01 -13.59
C PRO A 130 -56.58 3.15 -13.54
N CYS A 131 -57.07 2.80 -12.36
CA CYS A 131 -58.27 2.03 -12.21
C CYS A 131 -59.34 2.77 -11.39
N ALA A 132 -60.61 2.44 -11.63
CA ALA A 132 -61.74 3.09 -10.98
C ALA A 132 -62.02 2.54 -9.57
N ASN A 133 -61.71 1.26 -9.31
CA ASN A 133 -61.96 0.59 -8.04
C ASN A 133 -60.95 -0.57 -7.80
N PRO A 134 -59.81 -0.29 -7.14
CA PRO A 134 -58.81 -1.32 -6.86
C PRO A 134 -59.35 -2.49 -5.99
N GLU A 135 -60.26 -2.22 -5.07
CA GLU A 135 -60.84 -3.24 -4.19
C GLU A 135 -61.71 -4.23 -4.98
N ALA A 136 -62.54 -3.74 -5.89
CA ALA A 136 -63.34 -4.57 -6.78
C ALA A 136 -62.50 -5.38 -7.77
N GLU A 137 -61.36 -4.83 -8.19
CA GLU A 137 -60.36 -5.59 -8.98
C GLU A 137 -59.75 -6.73 -8.15
N ALA A 138 -59.39 -6.45 -6.91
CA ALA A 138 -58.78 -7.42 -5.98
C ALA A 138 -59.75 -8.57 -5.62
N GLU A 139 -61.07 -8.33 -5.57
CA GLU A 139 -62.06 -9.37 -5.31
C GLU A 139 -61.97 -10.53 -6.30
N LYS A 140 -61.55 -10.28 -7.54
CA LYS A 140 -61.42 -11.32 -8.58
C LYS A 140 -60.30 -12.33 -8.27
N TYR A 141 -59.38 -11.99 -7.37
CA TYR A 141 -58.20 -12.80 -6.98
C TYR A 141 -58.36 -13.50 -5.64
N ILE A 142 -59.56 -13.41 -5.03
CA ILE A 142 -59.86 -14.16 -3.80
C ILE A 142 -59.86 -15.66 -4.10
N SER A 143 -58.98 -16.40 -3.45
CA SER A 143 -58.85 -17.86 -3.60
C SER A 143 -58.47 -18.49 -2.25
N PRO A 144 -59.45 -19.07 -1.54
CA PRO A 144 -59.17 -19.77 -0.26
C PRO A 144 -58.16 -20.90 -0.41
N GLU A 145 -58.12 -21.60 -1.54
CA GLU A 145 -57.16 -22.66 -1.86
C GLU A 145 -55.73 -22.16 -1.90
N LYS A 146 -55.54 -20.88 -2.24
CA LYS A 146 -54.22 -20.21 -2.27
C LYS A 146 -54.02 -19.30 -1.05
N GLU A 147 -54.83 -19.47 0.00
CA GLU A 147 -54.76 -18.65 1.20
C GLU A 147 -54.89 -17.13 0.94
N VAL A 148 -55.69 -16.75 -0.01
CA VAL A 148 -56.08 -15.35 -0.29
C VAL A 148 -57.56 -15.23 0.11
N LEU A 149 -57.84 -14.78 1.32
CA LEU A 149 -59.17 -14.87 1.91
C LEU A 149 -59.99 -13.62 1.70
N THR A 150 -59.35 -12.46 1.52
CA THR A 150 -60.02 -11.17 1.37
C THR A 150 -59.36 -10.34 0.25
N ALA A 151 -60.11 -9.35 -0.27
CA ALA A 151 -59.56 -8.36 -1.21
C ALA A 151 -58.36 -7.61 -0.60
N THR A 152 -58.37 -7.36 0.71
CA THR A 152 -57.27 -6.72 1.42
C THR A 152 -56.03 -7.62 1.40
N ASP A 153 -56.18 -8.93 1.57
CA ASP A 153 -55.04 -9.85 1.45
C ASP A 153 -54.46 -9.81 0.03
N ALA A 154 -55.33 -9.85 -1.00
CA ALA A 154 -54.89 -9.78 -2.39
C ALA A 154 -54.12 -8.49 -2.68
N LEU A 155 -54.59 -7.34 -2.19
CA LEU A 155 -53.90 -6.05 -2.33
C LEU A 155 -52.58 -6.03 -1.58
N ASN A 156 -52.48 -6.60 -0.38
CA ASN A 156 -51.25 -6.70 0.37
C ASN A 156 -50.23 -7.56 -0.39
N TYR A 157 -50.59 -8.69 -0.92
CA TYR A 157 -49.74 -9.54 -1.73
C TYR A 157 -49.31 -8.81 -3.03
N ALA A 158 -50.21 -8.10 -3.67
CA ALA A 158 -49.86 -7.30 -4.86
C ALA A 158 -48.85 -6.16 -4.53
N LYS A 159 -49.02 -5.50 -3.37
CA LYS A 159 -48.03 -4.51 -2.88
C LYS A 159 -46.66 -5.15 -2.60
N ASP A 160 -46.59 -6.37 -2.03
CA ASP A 160 -45.33 -7.08 -1.81
C ASP A 160 -44.59 -7.36 -3.15
N ILE A 161 -45.33 -7.70 -4.22
CA ILE A 161 -44.75 -7.86 -5.56
C ILE A 161 -44.21 -6.52 -6.06
N LEU A 162 -45.01 -5.44 -6.03
CA LEU A 162 -44.58 -4.12 -6.49
C LEU A 162 -43.38 -3.58 -5.68
N ALA A 163 -43.36 -3.78 -4.38
CA ALA A 163 -42.23 -3.38 -3.53
C ALA A 163 -40.92 -4.07 -3.94
N GLU A 164 -40.99 -5.36 -4.30
CA GLU A 164 -39.85 -6.12 -4.80
C GLU A 164 -39.43 -5.60 -6.17
N ASP A 165 -40.38 -5.42 -7.14
CA ASP A 165 -40.09 -4.92 -8.47
C ASP A 165 -39.42 -3.55 -8.44
N PHE A 166 -39.91 -2.60 -7.63
CA PHE A 166 -39.29 -1.29 -7.47
C PHE A 166 -37.88 -1.40 -6.87
N SER A 167 -37.65 -2.31 -5.92
CA SER A 167 -36.33 -2.50 -5.29
C SER A 167 -35.30 -3.09 -6.22
N GLU A 168 -35.70 -3.74 -7.30
CA GLU A 168 -34.86 -4.43 -8.27
C GLU A 168 -34.66 -3.62 -9.56
N ASP A 169 -35.35 -2.49 -9.73
CA ASP A 169 -35.13 -1.61 -10.89
C ASP A 169 -33.73 -0.99 -10.82
N ALA A 170 -32.87 -1.38 -11.77
CA ALA A 170 -31.49 -0.94 -11.85
C ALA A 170 -31.34 0.58 -12.00
N ARG A 171 -32.31 1.27 -12.65
CA ARG A 171 -32.29 2.73 -12.85
C ARG A 171 -32.64 3.46 -11.56
N LEU A 172 -33.65 2.96 -10.82
CA LEU A 172 -34.00 3.50 -9.52
C LEU A 172 -32.83 3.33 -8.54
N ARG A 173 -32.22 2.14 -8.50
CA ARG A 173 -31.06 1.86 -7.63
C ARG A 173 -29.87 2.78 -7.94
N GLU A 174 -29.52 2.94 -9.20
CA GLU A 174 -28.42 3.80 -9.63
C GLU A 174 -28.65 5.26 -9.22
N TRP A 175 -29.85 5.80 -9.47
CA TRP A 175 -30.17 7.16 -9.07
C TRP A 175 -30.15 7.36 -7.56
N ILE A 176 -30.78 6.44 -6.80
CA ILE A 176 -30.82 6.49 -5.33
C ILE A 176 -29.41 6.41 -4.75
N ARG A 177 -28.56 5.52 -5.26
CA ARG A 177 -27.15 5.42 -4.87
C ARG A 177 -26.41 6.73 -5.08
N ASN A 178 -26.50 7.29 -6.27
CA ASN A 178 -25.82 8.55 -6.62
C ASN A 178 -26.32 9.71 -5.77
N LYS A 179 -27.62 9.81 -5.53
CA LYS A 179 -28.24 10.80 -4.66
C LYS A 179 -27.74 10.64 -3.21
N SER A 180 -27.72 9.41 -2.71
CA SER A 180 -27.27 9.09 -1.35
C SER A 180 -25.77 9.33 -1.14
N LEU A 181 -24.93 9.06 -2.15
CA LEU A 181 -23.50 9.39 -2.11
C LEU A 181 -23.24 10.90 -2.07
N LYS A 182 -24.07 11.68 -2.77
CA LYS A 182 -23.93 13.13 -2.90
C LYS A 182 -24.45 13.86 -1.65
N ASP A 183 -25.68 13.54 -1.24
CA ASP A 183 -26.44 14.31 -0.26
C ASP A 183 -26.64 13.58 1.09
N GLY A 184 -26.18 12.32 1.20
CA GLY A 184 -26.24 11.54 2.41
C GLY A 184 -25.26 11.97 3.48
N PHE A 185 -25.55 11.58 4.72
CA PHE A 185 -24.71 11.83 5.89
C PHE A 185 -24.37 10.51 6.58
N ILE A 186 -23.15 10.42 7.10
CA ILE A 186 -22.75 9.38 8.03
C ILE A 186 -22.89 9.95 9.44
N CYS A 187 -23.62 9.24 10.28
CA CYS A 187 -23.91 9.66 11.64
C CYS A 187 -23.40 8.61 12.61
N SER A 188 -22.85 9.03 13.73
CA SER A 188 -22.51 8.09 14.81
C SER A 188 -22.93 8.61 16.17
N SER A 189 -23.21 7.67 17.05
CA SER A 189 -23.55 7.93 18.46
C SER A 189 -22.93 6.86 19.34
N LEU A 190 -22.71 7.20 20.61
CA LEU A 190 -22.33 6.22 21.63
C LEU A 190 -23.44 5.16 21.75
N LYS A 191 -23.08 3.89 21.72
CA LYS A 191 -24.06 2.79 21.77
C LYS A 191 -24.55 2.51 23.17
N GLU A 192 -23.67 2.58 24.16
CA GLU A 192 -23.98 2.37 25.58
C GLU A 192 -24.22 3.72 26.24
N LYS A 193 -25.02 3.72 27.33
CA LYS A 193 -25.37 4.96 28.04
C LYS A 193 -24.26 5.49 28.96
N GLU A 194 -23.26 4.65 29.29
CA GLU A 194 -22.13 5.00 30.15
C GLU A 194 -20.82 5.01 29.39
N GLU A 195 -20.01 6.03 29.64
CA GLU A 195 -18.67 6.13 29.09
C GLU A 195 -17.72 5.19 29.84
N THR A 196 -16.93 4.43 29.08
CA THR A 196 -15.84 3.60 29.61
C THR A 196 -14.48 4.20 29.26
N PRO A 197 -13.38 3.83 29.92
CA PRO A 197 -12.05 4.28 29.53
C PRO A 197 -11.73 4.01 28.06
N GLU A 198 -12.17 2.87 27.53
CA GLU A 198 -11.98 2.46 26.14
C GLU A 198 -12.79 3.33 25.18
N SER A 199 -14.03 3.71 25.57
CA SER A 199 -14.89 4.53 24.74
C SER A 199 -14.35 5.96 24.54
N LYS A 200 -13.56 6.49 25.50
CA LYS A 200 -12.97 7.83 25.40
C LYS A 200 -12.11 8.04 24.15
N THR A 201 -11.53 6.98 23.61
CA THR A 201 -10.80 7.03 22.34
C THR A 201 -11.67 7.50 21.18
N TYR A 202 -12.99 7.29 21.29
CA TYR A 202 -13.99 7.64 20.28
C TYR A 202 -14.83 8.87 20.65
N GLU A 203 -14.44 9.66 21.65
CA GLU A 203 -15.19 10.80 22.16
C GLU A 203 -15.65 11.76 21.06
N ASN A 204 -14.80 12.02 20.06
CA ASN A 204 -15.11 12.86 18.92
C ASN A 204 -16.24 12.31 18.02
N TYR A 205 -16.62 11.05 18.19
CA TYR A 205 -17.63 10.35 17.40
C TYR A 205 -18.91 10.02 18.20
N PHE A 206 -19.04 10.45 19.45
CA PHE A 206 -20.24 10.19 20.26
C PHE A 206 -21.49 10.91 19.79
N SER A 207 -21.32 12.05 19.13
CA SER A 207 -22.38 12.80 18.45
C SER A 207 -21.78 13.38 17.17
N TYR A 208 -21.74 12.57 16.13
CA TYR A 208 -21.01 12.91 14.92
C TYR A 208 -21.92 12.82 13.69
N ASP A 209 -21.79 13.81 12.79
CA ASP A 209 -22.56 13.92 11.56
C ASP A 209 -21.70 14.60 10.49
N GLU A 210 -21.44 13.90 9.38
CA GLU A 210 -20.63 14.41 8.26
C GLU A 210 -21.17 13.93 6.93
N LYS A 211 -21.02 14.75 5.87
CA LYS A 211 -21.45 14.38 4.51
C LYS A 211 -20.63 13.20 3.98
N VAL A 212 -21.33 12.22 3.42
CA VAL A 212 -20.75 11.04 2.76
C VAL A 212 -19.75 11.44 1.67
N GLN A 213 -20.07 12.45 0.88
CA GLN A 213 -19.24 12.90 -0.25
C GLN A 213 -17.85 13.39 0.18
N SER A 214 -17.71 13.99 1.35
CA SER A 214 -16.50 14.71 1.76
C SER A 214 -15.76 14.09 2.95
N ILE A 215 -16.30 13.04 3.56
CA ILE A 215 -15.68 12.43 4.74
C ILE A 215 -14.29 11.85 4.42
N PRO A 216 -13.24 12.20 5.19
CA PRO A 216 -11.90 11.64 5.04
C PRO A 216 -11.83 10.15 5.39
N GLY A 217 -10.98 9.40 4.67
CA GLY A 217 -10.84 7.95 4.85
C GLY A 217 -10.49 7.52 6.26
N HIS A 218 -9.60 8.23 6.96
CA HIS A 218 -9.22 7.89 8.33
C HIS A 218 -10.40 7.95 9.33
N ARG A 219 -11.38 8.83 9.08
CA ARG A 219 -12.61 8.90 9.91
C ARG A 219 -13.53 7.72 9.63
N ILE A 220 -13.64 7.28 8.37
CA ILE A 220 -14.37 6.05 8.01
C ILE A 220 -13.78 4.84 8.73
N LEU A 221 -12.46 4.68 8.71
CA LEU A 221 -11.78 3.58 9.40
C LEU A 221 -11.97 3.64 10.92
N ALA A 222 -11.92 4.85 11.51
CA ALA A 222 -12.21 5.04 12.94
C ALA A 222 -13.65 4.67 13.30
N LEU A 223 -14.62 5.12 12.51
CA LEU A 223 -16.05 4.80 12.70
C LEU A 223 -16.30 3.30 12.54
N ASN A 224 -15.69 2.65 11.55
CA ASN A 224 -15.80 1.22 11.34
C ASN A 224 -15.22 0.43 12.51
N ARG A 225 -14.05 0.83 13.05
CA ARG A 225 -13.46 0.23 14.25
C ARG A 225 -14.37 0.38 15.45
N GLY A 226 -14.84 1.59 15.75
CA GLY A 226 -15.74 1.83 16.88
C GLY A 226 -17.06 1.07 16.77
N GLY A 227 -17.58 0.90 15.55
CA GLY A 227 -18.74 0.06 15.26
C GLY A 227 -18.49 -1.44 15.48
N LYS A 228 -17.32 -1.95 15.04
CA LYS A 228 -16.88 -3.34 15.23
C LYS A 228 -16.66 -3.66 16.71
N GLU A 229 -16.09 -2.74 17.46
CA GLU A 229 -15.90 -2.85 18.92
C GLU A 229 -17.20 -2.64 19.71
N LYS A 230 -18.33 -2.36 19.02
CA LYS A 230 -19.66 -2.12 19.59
C LYS A 230 -19.74 -0.87 20.49
N ILE A 231 -18.76 0.01 20.41
CA ILE A 231 -18.74 1.30 21.15
C ILE A 231 -19.64 2.30 20.44
N LEU A 232 -19.55 2.40 19.11
CA LEU A 232 -20.33 3.31 18.30
C LEU A 232 -21.50 2.61 17.60
N SER A 233 -22.63 3.34 17.50
CA SER A 233 -23.71 3.03 16.55
C SER A 233 -23.52 3.93 15.33
N VAL A 234 -23.13 3.34 14.19
CA VAL A 234 -22.88 4.07 12.95
C VAL A 234 -23.97 3.80 11.94
N LYS A 235 -24.60 4.84 11.40
CA LYS A 235 -25.71 4.75 10.43
C LYS A 235 -25.52 5.77 9.31
N LEU A 236 -26.09 5.50 8.15
CA LEU A 236 -26.24 6.48 7.09
C LEU A 236 -27.65 7.09 7.14
N ARG A 237 -27.72 8.39 6.94
CA ARG A 237 -28.98 9.15 6.80
C ARG A 237 -29.06 9.65 5.36
N PHE A 238 -30.11 9.23 4.66
CA PHE A 238 -30.35 9.59 3.27
C PHE A 238 -31.45 10.65 3.16
N PRO A 239 -31.56 11.37 2.03
CA PRO A 239 -32.63 12.31 1.76
C PRO A 239 -33.91 11.55 1.37
N GLU A 240 -34.58 10.92 2.36
CA GLU A 240 -35.72 10.01 2.17
C GLU A 240 -36.87 10.65 1.39
N GLU A 241 -37.26 11.88 1.72
CA GLU A 241 -38.37 12.59 1.07
C GLU A 241 -38.12 12.75 -0.44
N GLU A 242 -36.89 13.15 -0.82
CA GLU A 242 -36.53 13.34 -2.22
C GLU A 242 -36.47 12.00 -2.98
N ILE A 243 -36.02 10.95 -2.29
CA ILE A 243 -35.94 9.60 -2.87
C ILE A 243 -37.35 9.05 -3.12
N LEU A 244 -38.23 9.13 -2.14
CA LEU A 244 -39.63 8.69 -2.31
C LEU A 244 -40.34 9.45 -3.41
N HIS A 245 -40.20 10.77 -3.43
CA HIS A 245 -40.76 11.61 -4.48
C HIS A 245 -40.25 11.22 -5.87
N TYR A 246 -38.96 10.95 -6.02
CA TYR A 246 -38.41 10.50 -7.31
C TYR A 246 -39.00 9.16 -7.75
N ILE A 247 -39.14 8.19 -6.84
CA ILE A 247 -39.77 6.88 -7.19
C ILE A 247 -41.24 7.10 -7.61
N GLU A 248 -41.97 7.92 -6.86
CA GLU A 248 -43.36 8.26 -7.19
C GLU A 248 -43.51 8.90 -8.59
N GLU A 249 -42.57 9.78 -8.93
CA GLU A 249 -42.56 10.40 -10.30
C GLU A 249 -42.28 9.37 -11.40
N GLN A 250 -41.29 8.47 -11.19
CA GLN A 250 -40.96 7.42 -12.15
C GLN A 250 -42.15 6.47 -12.39
N VAL A 251 -42.87 6.11 -11.34
CA VAL A 251 -44.06 5.27 -11.38
C VAL A 251 -45.30 6.06 -11.86
N GLN A 252 -45.22 7.40 -11.94
CA GLN A 252 -46.32 8.31 -12.26
C GLN A 252 -47.53 8.13 -11.31
N VAL A 253 -47.28 8.01 -10.01
CA VAL A 253 -48.29 7.73 -8.98
C VAL A 253 -49.44 8.74 -9.01
N SER A 254 -49.14 10.02 -9.24
CA SER A 254 -50.13 11.10 -9.33
C SER A 254 -51.21 10.88 -10.40
N LYS A 255 -50.91 10.07 -11.43
CA LYS A 255 -51.82 9.75 -12.55
C LYS A 255 -52.61 8.44 -12.34
N LYS A 256 -52.45 7.74 -11.23
CA LYS A 256 -52.99 6.38 -11.00
C LYS A 256 -54.38 6.37 -10.36
N GLY A 257 -54.99 7.53 -10.12
CA GLY A 257 -56.34 7.63 -9.57
C GLY A 257 -56.51 6.97 -8.20
N LYS A 258 -57.47 6.07 -8.03
CA LYS A 258 -57.73 5.37 -6.77
C LYS A 258 -56.66 4.33 -6.40
N CYS A 259 -55.77 3.94 -7.32
CA CYS A 259 -54.62 3.05 -7.04
C CYS A 259 -53.50 3.78 -6.31
N ARG A 260 -53.49 5.12 -6.27
CA ARG A 260 -52.43 5.95 -5.68
C ARG A 260 -52.04 5.56 -4.25
N PRO A 261 -52.93 5.41 -3.26
CA PRO A 261 -52.55 5.07 -1.89
C PRO A 261 -51.82 3.74 -1.81
N TYR A 262 -52.25 2.74 -2.57
CA TYR A 262 -51.61 1.42 -2.57
C TYR A 262 -50.20 1.45 -3.17
N LEU A 263 -49.95 2.31 -4.16
CA LEU A 263 -48.64 2.52 -4.76
C LEU A 263 -47.70 3.29 -3.80
N GLU A 264 -48.21 4.33 -3.12
CA GLU A 264 -47.45 5.07 -2.11
C GLU A 264 -47.01 4.15 -0.97
N GLU A 265 -47.89 3.26 -0.48
CA GLU A 265 -47.57 2.25 0.51
C GLU A 265 -46.52 1.24 0.01
N ALA A 266 -46.65 0.75 -1.23
CA ALA A 266 -45.71 -0.19 -1.84
C ALA A 266 -44.31 0.46 -2.02
N ILE A 267 -44.27 1.74 -2.44
CA ILE A 267 -43.00 2.49 -2.57
C ILE A 267 -42.35 2.71 -1.20
N ALA A 268 -43.12 3.09 -0.18
CA ALA A 268 -42.62 3.29 1.15
C ALA A 268 -42.06 1.98 1.76
N ASP A 269 -42.74 0.85 1.55
CA ASP A 269 -42.27 -0.46 2.00
C ASP A 269 -41.01 -0.88 1.21
N SER A 270 -41.01 -0.72 -0.12
CA SER A 270 -39.84 -0.98 -0.98
C SER A 270 -38.62 -0.23 -0.49
N TYR A 271 -38.77 1.09 -0.25
CA TYR A 271 -37.66 1.91 0.24
C TYR A 271 -37.18 1.46 1.61
N LYS A 272 -38.05 1.44 2.60
CA LYS A 272 -37.66 1.17 4.01
C LYS A 272 -37.13 -0.23 4.24
N ARG A 273 -37.74 -1.22 3.62
CA ARG A 273 -37.42 -2.64 3.89
C ARG A 273 -36.37 -3.21 2.95
N LEU A 274 -36.30 -2.77 1.71
CA LEU A 274 -35.44 -3.38 0.67
C LEU A 274 -34.34 -2.45 0.17
N ILE A 275 -34.69 -1.24 -0.27
CA ILE A 275 -33.74 -0.35 -0.92
C ILE A 275 -32.77 0.27 0.09
N ALA A 276 -33.27 0.98 1.10
CA ALA A 276 -32.42 1.74 2.03
C ALA A 276 -31.38 0.86 2.75
N PRO A 277 -31.71 -0.34 3.32
CA PRO A 277 -30.70 -1.20 3.93
C PRO A 277 -29.66 -1.72 2.95
N SER A 278 -30.08 -2.02 1.71
CA SER A 278 -29.19 -2.49 0.64
C SER A 278 -28.21 -1.39 0.21
N ILE A 279 -28.74 -0.18 -0.08
CA ILE A 279 -27.93 0.98 -0.48
C ILE A 279 -27.02 1.44 0.67
N GLU A 280 -27.49 1.39 1.93
CA GLU A 280 -26.64 1.69 3.09
C GLU A 280 -25.41 0.77 3.14
N THR A 281 -25.64 -0.54 3.00
CA THR A 281 -24.57 -1.54 3.00
C THR A 281 -23.59 -1.28 1.85
N GLU A 282 -24.12 -0.99 0.67
CA GLU A 282 -23.36 -0.73 -0.54
C GLU A 282 -22.49 0.53 -0.41
N ILE A 283 -23.06 1.64 0.05
CA ILE A 283 -22.32 2.90 0.27
C ILE A 283 -21.28 2.73 1.37
N ARG A 284 -21.59 2.03 2.46
CA ARG A 284 -20.59 1.73 3.49
C ARG A 284 -19.41 0.92 2.94
N ASN A 285 -19.66 -0.05 2.06
CA ASN A 285 -18.60 -0.82 1.41
C ASN A 285 -17.76 0.08 0.48
N ILE A 286 -18.39 0.93 -0.33
CA ILE A 286 -17.69 1.89 -1.21
C ILE A 286 -16.79 2.83 -0.38
N LEU A 287 -17.32 3.38 0.71
CA LEU A 287 -16.55 4.26 1.59
C LEU A 287 -15.39 3.53 2.26
N THR A 288 -15.62 2.30 2.71
CA THR A 288 -14.61 1.46 3.35
C THR A 288 -13.49 1.10 2.36
N GLU A 289 -13.83 0.63 1.17
CA GLU A 289 -12.84 0.35 0.13
C GLU A 289 -11.99 1.57 -0.21
N LYS A 290 -12.62 2.71 -0.45
CA LYS A 290 -11.91 3.96 -0.73
C LYS A 290 -10.99 4.39 0.41
N ALA A 291 -11.43 4.21 1.66
CA ALA A 291 -10.65 4.54 2.85
C ALA A 291 -9.47 3.59 3.04
N GLU A 292 -9.68 2.29 2.82
CA GLU A 292 -8.62 1.27 2.85
C GLU A 292 -7.57 1.52 1.77
N ASP A 293 -7.99 1.82 0.55
CA ASP A 293 -7.09 2.10 -0.57
C ASP A 293 -6.19 3.31 -0.29
N GLY A 294 -6.78 4.39 0.21
CA GLY A 294 -6.00 5.56 0.63
C GLY A 294 -5.00 5.26 1.74
N ALA A 295 -5.42 4.48 2.74
CA ALA A 295 -4.54 4.10 3.85
C ALA A 295 -3.43 3.12 3.42
N ILE A 296 -3.73 2.17 2.53
CA ILE A 296 -2.74 1.24 1.96
C ILE A 296 -1.71 2.00 1.13
N LEU A 297 -2.13 3.02 0.37
CA LEU A 297 -1.22 3.86 -0.41
C LEU A 297 -0.23 4.59 0.51
N VAL A 298 -0.71 5.25 1.58
CA VAL A 298 0.16 5.92 2.56
C VAL A 298 1.11 4.91 3.22
N PHE A 299 0.63 3.73 3.57
CA PHE A 299 1.47 2.68 4.13
C PHE A 299 2.55 2.24 3.13
N SER A 300 2.18 2.06 1.87
CA SER A 300 3.10 1.69 0.79
C SER A 300 4.21 2.73 0.60
N ASP A 301 3.86 4.01 0.61
CA ASP A 301 4.83 5.10 0.47
C ASP A 301 5.77 5.19 1.68
N ASN A 302 5.24 5.05 2.90
CA ASN A 302 6.06 5.01 4.10
C ASN A 302 7.03 3.79 4.09
N LEU A 303 6.56 2.62 3.68
CA LEU A 303 7.40 1.43 3.55
C LEU A 303 8.50 1.65 2.50
N LYS A 304 8.14 2.20 1.34
CA LYS A 304 9.10 2.52 0.26
C LYS A 304 10.19 3.47 0.75
N GLN A 305 9.83 4.53 1.48
CA GLN A 305 10.79 5.47 2.05
C GLN A 305 11.71 4.79 3.07
N LEU A 306 11.17 3.92 3.92
CA LEU A 306 11.95 3.18 4.90
C LEU A 306 12.96 2.23 4.24
N LEU A 307 12.54 1.48 3.22
CA LEU A 307 13.40 0.56 2.48
C LEU A 307 14.48 1.28 1.64
N MET A 308 14.16 2.48 1.17
CA MET A 308 15.05 3.29 0.32
C MET A 308 15.95 4.25 1.11
N GLN A 309 16.02 4.14 2.44
CA GLN A 309 16.96 4.91 3.25
C GLN A 309 18.41 4.62 2.86
N ALA A 310 19.27 5.65 2.98
CA ALA A 310 20.68 5.53 2.67
C ALA A 310 21.38 4.50 3.56
N PRO A 311 22.09 3.52 3.01
CA PRO A 311 22.88 2.59 3.79
C PRO A 311 24.15 3.26 4.35
N ILE A 312 24.56 2.87 5.54
CA ILE A 312 25.86 3.27 6.12
C ILE A 312 26.85 2.12 5.94
N THR A 313 27.54 2.11 4.82
CA THR A 313 28.48 1.04 4.46
C THR A 313 29.88 1.25 5.04
N GLY A 314 30.64 0.16 5.19
CA GLY A 314 32.07 0.22 5.55
C GLY A 314 32.34 0.59 7.01
N LYS A 315 31.35 0.57 7.90
CA LYS A 315 31.44 0.93 9.32
C LYS A 315 31.25 -0.27 10.22
N VAL A 316 32.00 -0.29 11.32
CA VAL A 316 31.78 -1.23 12.43
C VAL A 316 30.68 -0.65 13.31
N VAL A 317 29.61 -1.39 13.50
CA VAL A 317 28.41 -0.91 14.19
C VAL A 317 28.13 -1.74 15.44
N LEU A 318 27.88 -1.05 16.55
CA LEU A 318 27.40 -1.64 17.79
C LEU A 318 25.87 -1.48 17.84
N GLY A 319 25.14 -2.58 17.71
CA GLY A 319 23.68 -2.63 17.86
C GLY A 319 23.31 -2.72 19.34
N TRP A 320 22.37 -1.87 19.74
CA TRP A 320 21.87 -1.79 21.11
C TRP A 320 20.36 -1.97 21.10
N ASP A 321 19.90 -3.13 21.54
CA ASP A 321 18.49 -3.44 21.75
C ASP A 321 18.15 -3.13 23.23
N PRO A 322 17.42 -2.01 23.50
CA PRO A 322 17.19 -1.55 24.87
C PRO A 322 16.17 -2.41 25.62
N GLY A 323 16.33 -2.54 26.92
CA GLY A 323 15.40 -3.28 27.77
C GLY A 323 15.61 -3.05 29.26
N PHE A 324 14.51 -3.04 30.04
CA PHE A 324 14.56 -2.85 31.48
C PHE A 324 14.98 -4.14 32.22
N ARG A 325 14.04 -5.04 32.45
CA ARG A 325 14.25 -6.24 33.31
C ARG A 325 15.24 -7.25 32.73
N THR A 326 15.15 -7.48 31.44
CA THR A 326 15.97 -8.45 30.72
C THR A 326 17.37 -7.92 30.38
N GLY A 327 17.64 -6.64 30.64
CA GLY A 327 18.85 -5.94 30.25
C GLY A 327 18.88 -5.55 28.78
N CYS A 328 19.82 -4.68 28.43
CA CYS A 328 20.07 -4.28 27.05
C CYS A 328 20.97 -5.30 26.36
N LYS A 329 20.59 -5.75 25.17
CA LYS A 329 21.36 -6.69 24.37
C LYS A 329 22.22 -5.91 23.39
N ILE A 330 23.45 -6.32 23.30
CA ILE A 330 24.51 -5.66 22.54
C ILE A 330 25.08 -6.66 21.54
N ALA A 331 25.23 -6.24 20.30
CA ALA A 331 25.96 -6.97 19.28
C ALA A 331 26.89 -6.03 18.52
N VAL A 332 28.12 -6.44 18.26
CA VAL A 332 29.05 -5.71 17.41
C VAL A 332 29.13 -6.43 16.06
N VAL A 333 28.91 -5.70 14.97
CA VAL A 333 29.06 -6.23 13.63
C VAL A 333 30.13 -5.47 12.87
N ASP A 334 30.94 -6.21 12.06
CA ASP A 334 31.96 -5.61 11.21
C ASP A 334 31.33 -4.90 9.99
N ALA A 335 32.17 -4.29 9.17
CA ALA A 335 31.75 -3.58 7.96
C ALA A 335 31.00 -4.44 6.92
N THR A 336 31.03 -5.77 7.06
CA THR A 336 30.32 -6.71 6.18
C THR A 336 29.03 -7.27 6.80
N GLY A 337 28.71 -6.84 8.03
CA GLY A 337 27.56 -7.33 8.79
C GLY A 337 27.80 -8.64 9.54
N LYS A 338 29.05 -9.14 9.59
CA LYS A 338 29.40 -10.32 10.39
C LYS A 338 29.46 -9.95 11.87
N VAL A 339 28.84 -10.76 12.71
CA VAL A 339 28.90 -10.57 14.18
C VAL A 339 30.30 -10.88 14.71
N LEU A 340 30.85 -9.92 15.44
CA LEU A 340 32.17 -10.03 16.09
C LEU A 340 32.07 -10.38 17.57
N ASP A 341 31.05 -9.84 18.25
CA ASP A 341 30.87 -10.01 19.69
C ASP A 341 29.42 -9.76 20.11
N THR A 342 28.98 -10.39 21.21
CA THR A 342 27.66 -10.14 21.82
C THR A 342 27.80 -10.05 23.34
N THR A 343 26.98 -9.24 24.01
CA THR A 343 26.90 -9.18 25.47
C THR A 343 25.55 -8.63 25.94
N ILE A 344 25.27 -8.84 27.23
CA ILE A 344 24.14 -8.22 27.92
C ILE A 344 24.65 -7.25 28.97
N ILE A 345 24.04 -6.06 29.02
CA ILE A 345 24.37 -5.03 30.03
C ILE A 345 23.07 -4.55 30.70
N TYR A 346 23.20 -3.93 31.86
CA TYR A 346 22.08 -3.51 32.69
C TYR A 346 22.19 -2.05 33.12
N PRO A 347 22.29 -1.08 32.19
CA PRO A 347 22.45 0.34 32.55
C PRO A 347 21.16 1.00 33.03
N THR A 348 20.02 0.35 32.81
CA THR A 348 18.67 0.87 33.07
C THR A 348 18.03 0.28 34.33
N PRO A 349 16.97 0.90 34.89
CA PRO A 349 16.23 0.31 36.02
C PRO A 349 15.69 -1.10 35.67
N PRO A 350 15.54 -2.00 36.68
CA PRO A 350 15.77 -1.78 38.11
C PRO A 350 17.22 -1.95 38.57
N LYS A 351 18.12 -2.50 37.74
CA LYS A 351 19.49 -2.84 38.17
C LYS A 351 20.43 -1.64 38.21
N ASN A 352 20.30 -0.66 37.31
CA ASN A 352 21.09 0.58 37.24
C ASN A 352 22.61 0.38 37.32
N GLN A 353 23.14 -0.68 36.70
CA GLN A 353 24.58 -1.02 36.68
C GLN A 353 25.30 -0.21 35.59
N VAL A 354 25.21 1.14 35.66
CA VAL A 354 25.73 2.03 34.62
C VAL A 354 27.23 1.90 34.44
N LYS A 355 28.02 1.98 35.55
CA LYS A 355 29.49 1.94 35.49
C LYS A 355 30.02 0.63 34.89
N GLU A 356 29.47 -0.51 35.30
CA GLU A 356 29.86 -1.83 34.82
C GLU A 356 29.47 -2.01 33.35
N SER A 357 28.29 -1.52 32.99
CA SER A 357 27.79 -1.55 31.61
C SER A 357 28.69 -0.72 30.69
N MET A 358 29.06 0.49 31.11
CA MET A 358 29.89 1.38 30.29
C MET A 358 31.33 0.87 30.19
N ALA A 359 31.84 0.21 31.20
CA ALA A 359 33.16 -0.46 31.14
C ALA A 359 33.17 -1.56 30.06
N LYS A 360 32.12 -2.38 29.97
CA LYS A 360 31.95 -3.37 28.89
C LYS A 360 31.83 -2.72 27.51
N ILE A 361 31.03 -1.68 27.38
CA ILE A 361 30.88 -0.94 26.11
C ILE A 361 32.21 -0.33 25.69
N HIS A 362 32.95 0.27 26.62
CA HIS A 362 34.29 0.80 26.36
C HIS A 362 35.22 -0.28 25.81
N GLN A 363 35.24 -1.45 26.46
CA GLN A 363 36.06 -2.59 26.03
C GLN A 363 35.68 -3.02 24.59
N LEU A 364 34.37 -3.12 24.25
CA LEU A 364 33.92 -3.51 22.92
C LEU A 364 34.32 -2.46 21.87
N ILE A 365 34.14 -1.15 22.18
CA ILE A 365 34.54 -0.06 21.31
C ILE A 365 36.00 -0.10 20.97
N GLN A 366 36.86 -0.25 21.98
CA GLN A 366 38.31 -0.31 21.79
C GLN A 366 38.75 -1.59 21.05
N LYS A 367 38.20 -2.75 21.43
CA LYS A 367 38.56 -4.05 20.87
C LYS A 367 38.23 -4.14 19.37
N HIS A 368 37.07 -3.62 18.96
CA HIS A 368 36.56 -3.81 17.62
C HIS A 368 36.58 -2.51 16.79
N HIS A 369 37.10 -1.42 17.32
CA HIS A 369 37.12 -0.10 16.65
C HIS A 369 35.74 0.33 16.15
N VAL A 370 34.75 0.32 17.05
CA VAL A 370 33.37 0.68 16.73
C VAL A 370 33.30 2.12 16.25
N ASP A 371 32.65 2.35 15.12
CA ASP A 371 32.43 3.68 14.53
C ASP A 371 31.13 4.31 15.03
N ILE A 372 30.04 3.51 15.12
CA ILE A 372 28.69 4.01 15.36
C ILE A 372 27.93 3.07 16.31
N ILE A 373 27.12 3.64 17.18
CA ILE A 373 26.14 2.91 18.00
C ILE A 373 24.75 3.04 17.38
N ALA A 374 24.11 1.93 17.05
CA ALA A 374 22.73 1.85 16.57
C ALA A 374 21.81 1.50 17.73
N LEU A 375 21.11 2.47 18.29
CA LEU A 375 20.19 2.31 19.41
C LEU A 375 18.76 2.07 18.92
N GLY A 376 18.13 0.97 19.32
CA GLY A 376 16.71 0.71 19.06
C GLY A 376 15.81 1.74 19.75
N ASN A 377 14.67 2.09 19.13
CA ASN A 377 13.74 3.12 19.62
C ASN A 377 12.60 2.57 20.51
N GLY A 378 12.73 1.35 21.04
CA GLY A 378 11.70 0.73 21.85
C GLY A 378 11.76 1.01 23.34
N THR A 379 11.30 0.05 24.12
CA THR A 379 11.25 0.15 25.58
C THR A 379 12.65 0.37 26.17
N ALA A 380 12.81 1.34 27.08
CA ALA A 380 14.08 1.77 27.68
C ALA A 380 15.07 2.46 26.71
N SER A 381 14.64 2.87 25.51
CA SER A 381 15.48 3.60 24.56
C SER A 381 15.97 4.93 25.14
N ARG A 382 15.08 5.67 25.80
CA ARG A 382 15.38 6.98 26.42
C ARG A 382 16.45 6.89 27.48
N GLU A 383 16.31 5.96 28.42
CA GLU A 383 17.25 5.73 29.49
C GLU A 383 18.62 5.28 28.92
N SER A 384 18.56 4.43 27.90
CA SER A 384 19.78 3.97 27.20
C SER A 384 20.46 5.12 26.45
N GLU A 385 19.70 5.98 25.76
CA GLU A 385 20.22 7.13 25.03
C GLU A 385 20.95 8.10 25.95
N LYS A 386 20.37 8.42 27.13
CA LYS A 386 21.01 9.26 28.13
C LYS A 386 22.34 8.68 28.60
N VAL A 387 22.38 7.38 28.91
CA VAL A 387 23.61 6.69 29.34
C VAL A 387 24.68 6.70 28.23
N ILE A 388 24.28 6.51 26.96
CA ILE A 388 25.20 6.58 25.82
C ILE A 388 25.77 7.98 25.66
N SER A 389 24.93 9.00 25.68
CA SER A 389 25.33 10.42 25.53
C SER A 389 26.30 10.83 26.66
N ASP A 390 25.97 10.52 27.93
CA ASP A 390 26.82 10.85 29.06
C ASP A 390 28.17 10.16 28.94
N TYR A 391 28.22 8.89 28.55
CA TYR A 391 29.44 8.14 28.30
C TYR A 391 30.30 8.75 27.19
N LEU A 392 29.70 9.08 26.03
CA LEU A 392 30.43 9.65 24.90
C LEU A 392 31.05 11.01 25.23
N LYS A 393 30.32 11.86 25.99
CA LYS A 393 30.83 13.13 26.51
C LYS A 393 31.97 12.95 27.48
N GLU A 394 31.85 12.04 28.46
CA GLU A 394 32.89 11.76 29.47
C GLU A 394 34.17 11.26 28.81
N GLN A 395 34.07 10.35 27.85
CA GLN A 395 35.21 9.76 27.15
C GLN A 395 35.76 10.64 26.02
N LYS A 396 35.12 11.78 25.69
CA LYS A 396 35.44 12.59 24.49
C LYS A 396 35.61 11.72 23.25
N SER A 397 34.69 10.75 23.09
CA SER A 397 34.74 9.74 22.04
C SER A 397 34.40 10.33 20.69
N SER A 398 35.05 9.84 19.63
CA SER A 398 34.68 10.14 18.23
C SER A 398 33.52 9.27 17.73
N VAL A 399 33.11 8.28 18.52
CA VAL A 399 31.94 7.43 18.20
C VAL A 399 30.66 8.26 18.30
N LYS A 400 29.79 8.05 17.35
CA LYS A 400 28.46 8.70 17.33
C LYS A 400 27.37 7.68 17.52
N TYR A 401 26.15 8.12 17.83
CA TYR A 401 25.02 7.20 17.87
C TYR A 401 23.88 7.68 16.98
N VAL A 402 23.02 6.75 16.64
CA VAL A 402 21.80 6.99 15.88
C VAL A 402 20.68 6.12 16.42
N ILE A 403 19.48 6.67 16.47
CA ILE A 403 18.28 5.92 16.84
C ILE A 403 17.77 5.18 15.62
N VAL A 404 17.63 3.85 15.73
CA VAL A 404 17.16 2.96 14.67
C VAL A 404 15.77 2.47 15.02
N ASN A 405 14.88 2.46 14.04
CA ASN A 405 13.53 1.92 14.21
C ASN A 405 13.61 0.41 14.42
N GLU A 406 13.16 -0.09 15.59
CA GLU A 406 13.17 -1.52 15.93
C GLU A 406 11.91 -2.27 15.46
N ALA A 407 10.95 -1.61 14.82
CA ALA A 407 9.72 -2.25 14.39
C ALA A 407 9.98 -3.57 13.63
N GLY A 408 9.26 -4.63 14.01
CA GLY A 408 9.43 -5.97 13.48
C GLY A 408 10.68 -6.72 13.91
N ALA A 409 11.59 -6.14 14.69
CA ALA A 409 12.81 -6.82 15.15
C ALA A 409 12.50 -8.04 16.03
N SER A 410 11.51 -7.94 16.90
CA SER A 410 11.02 -9.06 17.73
C SER A 410 10.38 -10.17 16.86
N VAL A 411 9.69 -9.82 15.78
CA VAL A 411 9.15 -10.80 14.85
C VAL A 411 10.27 -11.54 14.12
N TYR A 412 11.26 -10.80 13.62
CA TYR A 412 12.44 -11.39 12.99
C TYR A 412 13.19 -12.30 13.95
N SER A 413 13.58 -11.80 15.12
CA SER A 413 14.44 -12.54 16.06
C SER A 413 13.82 -13.85 16.57
N ALA A 414 12.50 -13.93 16.63
CA ALA A 414 11.73 -15.14 16.96
C ALA A 414 11.45 -16.04 15.74
N SER A 415 11.77 -15.61 14.52
CA SER A 415 11.44 -16.33 13.30
C SER A 415 12.33 -17.56 13.07
N LYS A 416 11.83 -18.50 12.25
CA LYS A 416 12.62 -19.64 11.79
C LYS A 416 13.85 -19.18 11.00
N LEU A 417 13.72 -18.13 10.18
CA LEU A 417 14.80 -17.55 9.40
C LEU A 417 15.94 -17.08 10.30
N ALA A 418 15.64 -16.34 11.37
CA ALA A 418 16.65 -15.87 12.31
C ALA A 418 17.30 -17.02 13.08
N THR A 419 16.55 -18.10 13.34
CA THR A 419 17.10 -19.31 13.96
C THR A 419 18.04 -20.06 13.01
N GLU A 420 17.73 -20.13 11.73
CA GLU A 420 18.60 -20.72 10.71
C GLU A 420 19.86 -19.86 10.48
N GLU A 421 19.73 -18.53 10.52
CA GLU A 421 20.86 -17.58 10.36
C GLU A 421 21.80 -17.57 11.57
N PHE A 422 21.24 -17.66 12.78
CA PHE A 422 21.97 -17.65 14.05
C PHE A 422 21.49 -18.75 15.01
N PRO A 423 21.86 -20.02 14.74
CA PRO A 423 21.35 -21.15 15.54
C PRO A 423 21.78 -21.12 16.99
N ASN A 424 22.92 -20.49 17.29
CA ASN A 424 23.51 -20.44 18.63
C ASN A 424 23.17 -19.15 19.41
N PHE A 425 22.45 -18.20 18.80
CA PHE A 425 22.10 -16.93 19.45
C PHE A 425 20.70 -17.02 20.05
N ASP A 426 20.51 -16.34 21.16
CA ASP A 426 19.19 -16.11 21.71
C ASP A 426 18.42 -15.04 20.93
N VAL A 427 17.16 -14.82 21.29
CA VAL A 427 16.27 -13.86 20.63
C VAL A 427 16.83 -12.43 20.77
N GLY A 428 17.45 -12.10 21.90
CA GLY A 428 17.99 -10.77 22.16
C GLY A 428 19.26 -10.49 21.35
N GLU A 429 20.15 -11.47 21.24
CA GLU A 429 21.37 -11.38 20.43
C GLU A 429 21.02 -11.22 18.93
N ARG A 430 19.99 -11.93 18.44
CA ARG A 430 19.47 -11.76 17.08
C ARG A 430 18.88 -10.39 16.86
N SER A 431 18.14 -9.84 17.85
CA SER A 431 17.54 -8.52 17.79
C SER A 431 18.60 -7.42 17.72
N SER A 432 19.57 -7.43 18.62
CA SER A 432 20.67 -6.44 18.64
C SER A 432 21.54 -6.51 17.38
N THR A 433 21.77 -7.72 16.84
CA THR A 433 22.43 -7.90 15.53
C THR A 433 21.62 -7.25 14.40
N SER A 434 20.30 -7.45 14.41
CA SER A 434 19.42 -6.83 13.43
C SER A 434 19.44 -5.30 13.50
N MET A 435 19.50 -4.71 14.71
CA MET A 435 19.62 -3.26 14.88
C MET A 435 20.88 -2.71 14.20
N ALA A 436 22.03 -3.35 14.40
CA ALA A 436 23.27 -2.95 13.76
C ALA A 436 23.22 -3.06 12.24
N ARG A 437 22.70 -4.18 11.72
CA ARG A 437 22.61 -4.44 10.28
C ARG A 437 21.58 -3.55 9.57
N ARG A 438 20.48 -3.15 10.24
CA ARG A 438 19.52 -2.18 9.70
C ARG A 438 20.15 -0.83 9.40
N LEU A 439 21.13 -0.44 10.21
CA LEU A 439 21.86 0.80 9.95
C LEU A 439 22.81 0.64 8.77
N GLN A 440 23.46 -0.52 8.64
CA GLN A 440 24.38 -0.78 7.53
C GLN A 440 23.66 -0.90 6.19
N ASP A 441 22.56 -1.66 6.12
CA ASP A 441 21.70 -1.76 4.94
C ASP A 441 20.24 -2.03 5.35
N PRO A 442 19.40 -0.98 5.42
CA PRO A 442 17.99 -1.10 5.79
C PRO A 442 17.21 -2.08 4.91
N LEU A 443 17.41 -2.01 3.57
CA LEU A 443 16.70 -2.86 2.63
C LEU A 443 17.04 -4.34 2.86
N ALA A 444 18.33 -4.68 2.92
CA ALA A 444 18.79 -6.06 3.05
C ALA A 444 18.30 -6.73 4.35
N GLU A 445 18.12 -5.95 5.41
CA GLU A 445 17.64 -6.46 6.70
C GLU A 445 16.13 -6.49 6.79
N LEU A 446 15.43 -5.43 6.35
CA LEU A 446 13.98 -5.31 6.50
C LEU A 446 13.21 -6.29 5.60
N VAL A 447 13.75 -6.71 4.46
CA VAL A 447 13.11 -7.73 3.60
C VAL A 447 13.02 -9.12 4.25
N LYS A 448 13.71 -9.36 5.37
CA LYS A 448 13.60 -10.57 6.18
C LYS A 448 12.32 -10.61 7.01
N ILE A 449 11.62 -9.49 7.13
CA ILE A 449 10.45 -9.29 7.99
C ILE A 449 9.21 -9.16 7.10
N ASP A 450 8.09 -9.72 7.54
CA ASP A 450 6.80 -9.44 6.90
C ASP A 450 6.56 -7.92 6.94
N PRO A 451 6.36 -7.25 5.78
CA PRO A 451 6.17 -5.80 5.73
C PRO A 451 5.07 -5.29 6.67
N LYS A 452 4.03 -6.08 6.93
CA LYS A 452 2.98 -5.74 7.90
C LYS A 452 3.47 -5.62 9.33
N SER A 453 4.58 -6.25 9.67
CA SER A 453 5.17 -6.20 11.02
C SER A 453 6.07 -4.99 11.23
N ILE A 454 6.32 -4.18 10.20
CA ILE A 454 7.17 -2.99 10.28
C ILE A 454 6.40 -1.79 10.88
N GLY A 455 5.06 -1.79 10.82
CA GLY A 455 4.23 -0.83 11.56
C GLY A 455 4.29 0.61 11.04
N VAL A 456 4.44 0.82 9.72
CA VAL A 456 4.54 2.16 9.09
C VAL A 456 3.21 2.76 8.63
N GLY A 457 2.08 2.21 9.05
CA GLY A 457 0.73 2.68 8.67
C GLY A 457 -0.26 2.70 9.83
N GLN A 458 -1.20 3.65 9.78
CA GLN A 458 -2.34 3.68 10.70
C GLN A 458 -3.44 2.74 10.24
N TYR A 459 -4.29 2.29 11.18
CA TYR A 459 -5.43 1.39 10.90
C TYR A 459 -5.08 0.09 10.20
N GLN A 460 -3.82 -0.35 10.28
CA GLN A 460 -3.30 -1.55 9.61
C GLN A 460 -4.15 -2.80 9.86
N HIS A 461 -4.67 -2.98 11.08
CA HIS A 461 -5.48 -4.14 11.47
C HIS A 461 -6.96 -4.03 11.06
N ASP A 462 -7.39 -2.86 10.58
CA ASP A 462 -8.77 -2.59 10.17
C ASP A 462 -8.98 -2.67 8.66
N MET A 463 -7.89 -2.87 7.90
CA MET A 463 -7.90 -2.96 6.43
C MET A 463 -8.06 -4.40 5.95
N ASN A 464 -8.39 -4.56 4.67
CA ASN A 464 -8.32 -5.85 3.98
C ASN A 464 -6.88 -6.39 3.97
N GLN A 465 -6.63 -7.44 4.75
CA GLN A 465 -5.29 -7.99 4.97
C GLN A 465 -4.67 -8.62 3.72
N SER A 466 -5.48 -9.16 2.82
CA SER A 466 -5.00 -9.75 1.56
C SER A 466 -4.51 -8.66 0.61
N LYS A 467 -5.31 -7.60 0.44
CA LYS A 467 -4.97 -6.44 -0.39
C LYS A 467 -3.74 -5.71 0.15
N LEU A 468 -3.68 -5.48 1.47
CA LEU A 468 -2.51 -4.89 2.13
C LEU A 468 -1.24 -5.73 1.88
N THR A 469 -1.30 -7.05 2.07
CA THR A 469 -0.16 -7.95 1.86
C THR A 469 0.33 -7.89 0.42
N GLU A 470 -0.57 -7.93 -0.55
CA GLU A 470 -0.24 -7.87 -1.97
C GLU A 470 0.47 -6.55 -2.32
N GLN A 471 -0.09 -5.42 -1.90
CA GLN A 471 0.49 -4.11 -2.19
C GLN A 471 1.85 -3.90 -1.53
N LEU A 472 2.01 -4.30 -0.27
CA LEU A 472 3.30 -4.18 0.41
C LEU A 472 4.38 -5.08 -0.21
N ASN A 473 4.03 -6.27 -0.67
CA ASN A 473 4.97 -7.13 -1.40
C ASN A 473 5.40 -6.52 -2.73
N LYS A 474 4.48 -5.89 -3.48
CA LYS A 474 4.82 -5.13 -4.70
C LYS A 474 5.81 -4.00 -4.40
N VAL A 475 5.61 -3.25 -3.30
CA VAL A 475 6.55 -2.19 -2.88
C VAL A 475 7.95 -2.75 -2.60
N VAL A 476 8.05 -3.86 -1.88
CA VAL A 476 9.36 -4.50 -1.60
C VAL A 476 10.01 -4.95 -2.90
N GLU A 477 9.27 -5.61 -3.80
CA GLU A 477 9.75 -6.04 -5.11
C GLU A 477 10.31 -4.86 -5.92
N ASP A 478 9.55 -3.77 -6.01
CA ASP A 478 9.95 -2.58 -6.75
C ASP A 478 11.22 -1.94 -6.16
N CYS A 479 11.32 -1.82 -4.82
CA CYS A 479 12.51 -1.31 -4.15
C CYS A 479 13.74 -2.18 -4.40
N VAL A 480 13.61 -3.50 -4.26
CA VAL A 480 14.74 -4.44 -4.44
C VAL A 480 15.23 -4.42 -5.90
N ASN A 481 14.32 -4.44 -6.88
CA ASN A 481 14.70 -4.40 -8.30
C ASN A 481 15.26 -3.02 -8.70
N LYS A 482 14.78 -1.92 -8.11
CA LYS A 482 15.31 -0.59 -8.36
C LYS A 482 16.74 -0.43 -7.85
N VAL A 483 17.04 -0.94 -6.65
CA VAL A 483 18.39 -0.92 -6.06
C VAL A 483 19.32 -1.90 -6.79
N GLY A 484 18.81 -3.07 -7.12
CA GLY A 484 19.59 -4.21 -7.60
C GLY A 484 20.35 -4.90 -6.45
N VAL A 485 20.78 -6.10 -6.65
CA VAL A 485 21.29 -6.97 -5.59
C VAL A 485 22.63 -7.59 -5.97
N ASP A 486 23.59 -7.59 -5.05
CA ASP A 486 24.85 -8.31 -5.23
C ASP A 486 24.63 -9.81 -5.06
N LEU A 487 24.91 -10.56 -6.12
CA LEU A 487 24.67 -12.01 -6.20
C LEU A 487 25.49 -12.82 -5.18
N ASN A 488 26.66 -12.30 -4.83
CA ASN A 488 27.61 -13.01 -3.95
C ASN A 488 27.38 -12.77 -2.46
N THR A 489 26.66 -11.69 -2.10
CA THR A 489 26.43 -11.32 -0.69
C THR A 489 24.98 -11.41 -0.26
N ALA A 490 24.05 -11.37 -1.19
CA ALA A 490 22.63 -11.34 -0.89
C ALA A 490 22.09 -12.58 -0.17
N SER A 491 21.17 -12.37 0.76
CA SER A 491 20.40 -13.44 1.40
C SER A 491 19.35 -14.04 0.43
N ALA A 492 18.93 -15.27 0.70
CA ALA A 492 17.85 -15.90 -0.06
C ALA A 492 16.53 -15.08 0.02
N SER A 493 16.28 -14.42 1.15
CA SER A 493 15.13 -13.53 1.33
C SER A 493 15.18 -12.34 0.36
N LEU A 494 16.33 -11.67 0.27
CA LEU A 494 16.51 -10.53 -0.64
C LEU A 494 16.43 -10.98 -2.10
N LEU A 495 17.09 -12.08 -2.47
CA LEU A 495 17.05 -12.65 -3.81
C LEU A 495 15.63 -13.02 -4.26
N SER A 496 14.77 -13.45 -3.34
CA SER A 496 13.39 -13.87 -3.69
C SER A 496 12.48 -12.73 -4.15
N TYR A 497 12.88 -11.48 -3.99
CA TYR A 497 12.18 -10.29 -4.51
C TYR A 497 12.73 -9.81 -5.86
N ILE A 498 13.79 -10.43 -6.37
CA ILE A 498 14.29 -10.14 -7.72
C ILE A 498 13.32 -10.70 -8.76
N SER A 499 13.03 -9.90 -9.78
CA SER A 499 12.23 -10.29 -10.93
C SER A 499 12.63 -11.67 -11.48
N GLY A 500 11.67 -12.56 -11.63
CA GLY A 500 11.90 -13.92 -12.14
C GLY A 500 12.52 -14.91 -11.14
N ILE A 501 12.86 -14.52 -9.91
CA ILE A 501 13.46 -15.39 -8.89
C ILE A 501 12.42 -15.82 -7.85
N SER A 502 12.02 -17.09 -7.89
CA SER A 502 11.17 -17.67 -6.85
C SER A 502 11.96 -17.96 -5.56
N LYS A 503 11.25 -18.14 -4.44
CA LYS A 503 11.86 -18.53 -3.14
C LYS A 503 12.74 -19.79 -3.26
N THR A 504 12.36 -20.74 -4.11
CA THR A 504 13.14 -21.96 -4.34
C THR A 504 14.42 -21.65 -5.11
N ILE A 505 14.33 -20.83 -6.17
CA ILE A 505 15.50 -20.42 -6.96
C ILE A 505 16.46 -19.61 -6.09
N ALA A 506 15.95 -18.69 -5.26
CA ALA A 506 16.77 -17.91 -4.33
C ALA A 506 17.60 -18.78 -3.39
N LYS A 507 17.00 -19.82 -2.80
CA LYS A 507 17.72 -20.82 -1.98
C LYS A 507 18.77 -21.60 -2.79
N ASN A 508 18.44 -21.99 -4.01
CA ASN A 508 19.37 -22.71 -4.88
C ASN A 508 20.56 -21.82 -5.28
N ILE A 509 20.38 -20.53 -5.48
CA ILE A 509 21.47 -19.58 -5.76
C ILE A 509 22.44 -19.54 -4.55
N VAL A 510 21.89 -19.43 -3.34
CA VAL A 510 22.73 -19.41 -2.11
C VAL A 510 23.48 -20.74 -1.98
N ALA A 511 22.82 -21.89 -2.09
CA ALA A 511 23.45 -23.20 -2.02
C ALA A 511 24.55 -23.36 -3.08
N PHE A 512 24.28 -22.94 -4.32
CA PHE A 512 25.25 -23.02 -5.42
C PHE A 512 26.55 -22.25 -5.08
N ARG A 513 26.43 -21.02 -4.55
CA ARG A 513 27.63 -20.23 -4.18
C ARG A 513 28.38 -20.80 -2.99
N GLU A 514 27.68 -21.44 -2.04
CA GLU A 514 28.30 -22.11 -0.90
C GLU A 514 29.10 -23.34 -1.32
N GLU A 515 28.59 -24.08 -2.31
CA GLU A 515 29.24 -25.29 -2.83
C GLU A 515 30.35 -24.99 -3.85
N ASN A 516 30.15 -23.99 -4.73
CA ASN A 516 31.02 -23.75 -5.89
C ASN A 516 31.88 -22.47 -5.76
N GLY A 517 31.70 -21.72 -4.65
CA GLY A 517 32.31 -20.41 -4.46
C GLY A 517 31.54 -19.28 -5.13
N ALA A 518 32.09 -18.06 -5.04
CA ALA A 518 31.48 -16.87 -5.57
C ALA A 518 31.26 -16.92 -7.09
N PHE A 519 30.11 -16.44 -7.55
CA PHE A 519 29.82 -16.26 -8.96
C PHE A 519 30.82 -15.31 -9.61
N LYS A 520 31.36 -15.68 -10.75
CA LYS A 520 32.34 -14.91 -11.54
C LYS A 520 31.70 -14.22 -12.74
N SER A 521 30.51 -14.65 -13.15
CA SER A 521 29.72 -14.01 -14.20
C SER A 521 28.23 -14.33 -14.03
N ARG A 522 27.36 -13.43 -14.53
CA ARG A 522 25.90 -13.63 -14.56
C ARG A 522 25.50 -14.91 -15.32
N LYS A 523 26.29 -15.32 -16.35
CA LYS A 523 26.04 -16.54 -17.12
C LYS A 523 26.08 -17.81 -16.26
N GLU A 524 26.79 -17.79 -15.14
CA GLU A 524 26.86 -18.94 -14.22
C GLU A 524 25.51 -19.21 -13.51
N LEU A 525 24.60 -18.23 -13.48
CA LEU A 525 23.24 -18.43 -12.99
C LEU A 525 22.49 -19.56 -13.72
N LEU A 526 22.77 -19.76 -15.01
CA LEU A 526 22.18 -20.84 -15.82
C LEU A 526 22.58 -22.24 -15.31
N LYS A 527 23.59 -22.36 -14.45
CA LYS A 527 23.98 -23.60 -13.81
C LYS A 527 23.20 -23.87 -12.51
N VAL A 528 22.47 -22.89 -12.02
CA VAL A 528 21.69 -23.00 -10.78
C VAL A 528 20.44 -23.85 -11.04
N ALA A 529 20.19 -24.83 -10.18
CA ALA A 529 19.03 -25.70 -10.29
C ALA A 529 17.71 -24.92 -10.31
N LYS A 530 16.82 -25.25 -11.24
CA LYS A 530 15.50 -24.63 -11.50
C LYS A 530 15.55 -23.17 -12.04
N LEU A 531 16.71 -22.61 -12.30
CA LEU A 531 16.84 -21.31 -12.95
C LEU A 531 16.95 -21.53 -14.47
N GLY A 532 15.82 -21.45 -15.16
CA GLY A 532 15.76 -21.59 -16.61
C GLY A 532 16.04 -20.30 -17.37
N PRO A 533 16.07 -20.33 -18.72
CA PRO A 533 16.35 -19.17 -19.57
C PRO A 533 15.44 -17.97 -19.31
N LYS A 534 14.13 -18.21 -19.11
CA LYS A 534 13.16 -17.13 -18.82
C LYS A 534 13.45 -16.44 -17.48
N ALA A 535 13.76 -17.21 -16.43
CA ALA A 535 14.13 -16.67 -15.13
C ALA A 535 15.45 -15.88 -15.20
N PHE A 536 16.43 -16.38 -15.98
CA PHE A 536 17.67 -15.69 -16.26
C PHE A 536 17.42 -14.34 -16.96
N GLU A 537 16.65 -14.34 -18.05
CA GLU A 537 16.30 -13.13 -18.78
C GLU A 537 15.69 -12.08 -17.84
N GLN A 538 14.73 -12.46 -17.01
CA GLN A 538 14.07 -11.50 -16.14
C GLN A 538 14.91 -11.01 -14.95
N SER A 539 15.87 -11.81 -14.48
CA SER A 539 16.62 -11.51 -13.26
C SER A 539 18.01 -10.89 -13.51
N ALA A 540 18.67 -11.27 -14.60
CA ALA A 540 20.09 -11.01 -14.80
C ALA A 540 20.48 -9.53 -14.69
N GLY A 541 19.65 -8.62 -15.19
CA GLY A 541 19.92 -7.18 -15.14
C GLY A 541 19.84 -6.56 -13.72
N PHE A 542 19.12 -7.22 -12.82
CA PHE A 542 18.95 -6.78 -11.42
C PHE A 542 19.98 -7.40 -10.48
N LEU A 543 20.66 -8.45 -10.91
CA LEU A 543 21.70 -9.13 -10.14
C LEU A 543 23.08 -8.60 -10.56
N ARG A 544 23.88 -8.19 -9.60
CA ARG A 544 25.21 -7.60 -9.81
C ARG A 544 26.32 -8.51 -9.29
N ILE A 545 27.48 -8.47 -9.93
CA ILE A 545 28.67 -9.17 -9.47
C ILE A 545 29.83 -8.17 -9.42
N ARG A 546 30.33 -7.90 -8.22
CA ARG A 546 31.50 -7.04 -8.02
C ARG A 546 32.76 -7.88 -8.16
N GLY A 547 33.74 -7.37 -8.94
CA GLY A 547 35.02 -8.08 -9.14
C GLY A 547 34.93 -9.37 -9.97
N GLY A 548 33.86 -9.51 -10.78
CA GLY A 548 33.68 -10.63 -11.70
C GLY A 548 34.59 -10.53 -12.95
N LYS A 549 34.47 -11.53 -13.83
CA LYS A 549 35.23 -11.61 -15.08
C LYS A 549 34.73 -10.60 -16.13
N GLU A 550 33.46 -10.32 -16.16
CA GLU A 550 32.78 -9.37 -17.03
C GLU A 550 32.47 -8.10 -16.24
N LEU A 551 33.05 -6.98 -16.65
CA LEU A 551 32.89 -5.72 -15.90
C LEU A 551 31.44 -5.20 -15.96
N LEU A 552 30.74 -5.46 -17.06
CA LEU A 552 29.34 -5.07 -17.20
C LEU A 552 28.41 -5.78 -16.21
N ASP A 553 28.84 -6.93 -15.64
CA ASP A 553 28.05 -7.65 -14.60
C ASP A 553 27.90 -6.84 -13.30
N MET A 554 28.72 -5.80 -13.06
CA MET A 554 28.52 -4.91 -11.91
C MET A 554 27.54 -3.74 -12.19
N THR A 555 27.13 -3.58 -13.45
CA THR A 555 26.23 -2.50 -13.87
C THR A 555 24.78 -2.95 -13.93
N SER A 556 23.86 -2.03 -14.17
CA SER A 556 22.45 -2.36 -14.45
C SER A 556 22.17 -2.64 -15.94
N VAL A 557 23.20 -2.72 -16.79
CA VAL A 557 23.06 -3.10 -18.20
C VAL A 557 22.62 -4.57 -18.27
N HIS A 558 21.59 -4.85 -19.06
CA HIS A 558 21.12 -6.21 -19.26
C HIS A 558 22.10 -7.01 -20.16
N PRO A 559 22.33 -8.32 -19.94
CA PRO A 559 23.24 -9.11 -20.76
C PRO A 559 22.93 -9.09 -22.26
N GLU A 560 21.67 -8.94 -22.66
CA GLU A 560 21.26 -8.78 -24.06
C GLU A 560 21.88 -7.53 -24.73
N SER A 561 22.15 -6.50 -23.93
CA SER A 561 22.67 -5.21 -24.42
C SER A 561 24.18 -5.07 -24.26
N TYR A 562 24.92 -6.13 -23.89
CA TYR A 562 26.38 -6.05 -23.68
C TYR A 562 27.14 -5.71 -24.95
N SER A 563 26.72 -6.27 -26.10
CA SER A 563 27.34 -5.92 -27.40
C SER A 563 27.19 -4.43 -27.70
N VAL A 564 25.99 -3.91 -27.52
CA VAL A 564 25.69 -2.49 -27.71
C VAL A 564 26.50 -1.60 -26.75
N ALA A 565 26.55 -1.96 -25.47
CA ALA A 565 27.32 -1.22 -24.47
C ALA A 565 28.83 -1.18 -24.81
N LYS A 566 29.40 -2.30 -25.27
CA LYS A 566 30.81 -2.37 -25.71
C LYS A 566 31.07 -1.54 -26.97
N GLU A 567 30.16 -1.58 -27.92
CA GLU A 567 30.25 -0.73 -29.10
C GLU A 567 30.15 0.78 -28.78
N MET A 568 29.26 1.15 -27.82
CA MET A 568 29.15 2.52 -27.31
C MET A 568 30.45 2.99 -26.66
N LEU A 569 31.10 2.14 -25.86
CA LEU A 569 32.40 2.43 -25.24
C LEU A 569 33.48 2.61 -26.31
N ALA A 570 33.52 1.75 -27.31
CA ALA A 570 34.44 1.85 -28.43
C ALA A 570 34.25 3.17 -29.21
N LEU A 571 32.97 3.55 -29.48
CA LEU A 571 32.65 4.85 -30.14
C LEU A 571 33.05 6.05 -29.31
N ALA A 572 33.00 5.94 -27.99
CA ALA A 572 33.42 6.99 -27.06
C ALA A 572 34.94 7.00 -26.82
N GLY A 573 35.68 5.98 -27.32
CA GLY A 573 37.12 5.83 -27.05
C GLY A 573 37.46 5.54 -25.60
N ILE A 574 36.52 4.88 -24.85
CA ILE A 574 36.66 4.54 -23.45
C ILE A 574 36.91 3.05 -23.32
N ALA A 575 37.99 2.63 -22.69
CA ALA A 575 38.26 1.23 -22.42
C ALA A 575 37.38 0.74 -21.21
N GLU A 576 36.96 -0.53 -21.21
CA GLU A 576 36.10 -1.06 -20.18
C GLU A 576 36.65 -0.84 -18.76
N ASN A 577 37.95 -1.04 -18.55
CA ASN A 577 38.62 -0.83 -17.26
C ASN A 577 38.62 0.63 -16.80
N GLU A 578 38.49 1.58 -17.71
CA GLU A 578 38.42 3.02 -17.38
C GLU A 578 37.04 3.44 -16.79
N LEU A 579 36.03 2.56 -16.87
CA LEU A 579 34.75 2.78 -16.20
C LEU A 579 34.92 2.85 -14.68
N LEU A 580 35.85 2.05 -14.13
CA LEU A 580 36.13 2.06 -12.68
C LEU A 580 36.80 3.38 -12.22
N SER A 581 37.49 4.08 -13.10
CA SER A 581 38.08 5.41 -12.81
C SER A 581 37.08 6.56 -12.99
N GLY A 582 35.82 6.27 -13.36
CA GLY A 582 34.76 7.25 -13.50
C GLY A 582 34.70 7.95 -14.88
N LYS A 583 35.48 7.52 -15.87
CA LYS A 583 35.42 8.06 -17.26
C LYS A 583 34.06 7.85 -17.92
N GLY A 584 33.26 6.85 -17.49
CA GLY A 584 31.89 6.63 -17.98
C GLY A 584 30.99 7.87 -17.87
N LYS A 585 31.25 8.79 -16.93
CA LYS A 585 30.50 10.05 -16.80
C LYS A 585 30.59 10.96 -18.02
N GLU A 586 31.64 10.85 -18.78
CA GLU A 586 31.90 11.68 -19.98
C GLU A 586 31.24 11.09 -21.23
N MET A 587 30.86 9.80 -21.20
CA MET A 587 30.36 9.06 -22.36
C MET A 587 29.15 9.73 -23.01
N GLY A 588 28.19 10.21 -22.25
CA GLY A 588 27.01 10.90 -22.79
C GLY A 588 27.36 12.19 -23.55
N LYS A 589 28.35 12.96 -23.07
CA LYS A 589 28.85 14.16 -23.75
C LYS A 589 29.60 13.79 -25.03
N ILE A 590 30.47 12.77 -24.96
CA ILE A 590 31.25 12.32 -26.10
C ILE A 590 30.32 11.82 -27.21
N LEU A 591 29.39 10.91 -26.90
CA LEU A 591 28.44 10.37 -27.88
C LEU A 591 27.55 11.48 -28.49
N SER A 592 27.16 12.48 -27.70
CA SER A 592 26.37 13.62 -28.19
C SER A 592 27.18 14.53 -29.15
N SER A 593 28.50 14.53 -29.07
CA SER A 593 29.39 15.33 -29.95
C SER A 593 29.74 14.63 -31.28
N LEU A 594 29.40 13.36 -31.43
CA LEU A 594 29.61 12.61 -32.66
C LEU A 594 28.70 13.13 -33.80
N PRO A 595 29.06 12.91 -35.07
CA PRO A 595 28.20 13.25 -36.20
C PRO A 595 26.80 12.63 -36.09
N GLY A 596 25.77 13.50 -36.14
CA GLY A 596 24.39 13.08 -35.92
C GLY A 596 23.95 12.99 -34.45
N GLY A 597 24.86 13.24 -33.48
CA GLY A 597 24.58 13.20 -32.05
C GLY A 597 24.08 11.83 -31.58
N LEU A 598 23.29 11.80 -30.53
CA LEU A 598 22.71 10.55 -30.00
C LEU A 598 21.85 9.84 -31.04
N LYS A 599 21.10 10.58 -31.90
CA LYS A 599 20.31 9.95 -32.98
C LYS A 599 21.17 9.23 -34.02
N GLY A 600 22.37 9.76 -34.32
CA GLY A 600 23.33 9.08 -35.20
C GLY A 600 23.84 7.78 -34.54
N VAL A 601 24.05 7.79 -33.25
CA VAL A 601 24.43 6.59 -32.47
C VAL A 601 23.31 5.54 -32.45
N GLU A 602 22.07 5.97 -32.24
CA GLU A 602 20.87 5.09 -32.30
C GLU A 602 20.79 4.35 -33.63
N GLN A 603 20.90 5.08 -34.73
CA GLN A 603 20.86 4.49 -36.08
C GLN A 603 22.02 3.53 -36.34
N LYS A 604 23.23 3.91 -35.91
CA LYS A 604 24.43 3.09 -36.11
C LYS A 604 24.39 1.79 -35.33
N LEU A 605 23.86 1.83 -34.11
CA LEU A 605 23.79 0.67 -33.23
C LEU A 605 22.45 -0.11 -33.35
N SER A 606 21.50 0.42 -34.13
CA SER A 606 20.14 -0.16 -34.28
C SER A 606 19.44 -0.36 -32.94
N VAL A 607 19.54 0.63 -32.04
CA VAL A 607 18.91 0.63 -30.70
C VAL A 607 18.00 1.82 -30.57
N GLY A 608 17.00 1.71 -29.70
CA GLY A 608 16.09 2.82 -29.40
C GLY A 608 16.65 3.82 -28.39
N GLU A 609 16.00 4.97 -28.32
CA GLU A 609 16.39 6.09 -27.47
C GLU A 609 16.45 5.74 -25.97
N TYR A 610 15.46 4.99 -25.47
CA TYR A 610 15.39 4.58 -24.06
C TYR A 610 16.54 3.65 -23.69
N THR A 611 16.81 2.64 -24.52
CA THR A 611 17.92 1.69 -24.31
C THR A 611 19.27 2.42 -24.33
N LEU A 612 19.46 3.33 -25.25
CA LEU A 612 20.70 4.12 -25.35
C LEU A 612 20.92 4.96 -24.07
N LYS A 613 19.89 5.68 -23.62
CA LYS A 613 19.95 6.49 -22.40
C LYS A 613 20.22 5.64 -21.15
N ASP A 614 19.51 4.53 -21.00
CA ASP A 614 19.68 3.63 -19.87
C ASP A 614 21.11 3.03 -19.81
N ILE A 615 21.72 2.69 -20.95
CA ILE A 615 23.10 2.23 -21.01
C ILE A 615 24.06 3.36 -20.61
N ILE A 616 23.89 4.58 -21.14
CA ILE A 616 24.71 5.74 -20.77
C ILE A 616 24.68 5.97 -19.26
N GLU A 617 23.49 5.98 -18.64
CA GLU A 617 23.34 6.16 -17.20
C GLU A 617 23.98 5.01 -16.40
N ALA A 618 23.81 3.77 -16.83
CA ALA A 618 24.38 2.60 -16.18
C ALA A 618 25.93 2.59 -16.22
N LEU A 619 26.52 3.04 -17.32
CA LEU A 619 27.96 3.09 -17.48
C LEU A 619 28.59 4.36 -16.89
N ALA A 620 27.82 5.44 -16.70
CA ALA A 620 28.30 6.65 -16.05
C ALA A 620 28.70 6.41 -14.58
N LYS A 621 28.02 5.52 -13.89
CA LYS A 621 28.27 5.18 -12.48
C LYS A 621 28.12 3.66 -12.27
N PRO A 622 29.11 2.84 -12.68
CA PRO A 622 29.07 1.40 -12.50
C PRO A 622 28.95 1.03 -11.03
N GLY A 623 28.04 0.12 -10.70
CA GLY A 623 27.85 -0.38 -9.32
C GLY A 623 27.23 0.61 -8.33
N ARG A 624 26.74 1.78 -8.79
CA ARG A 624 26.09 2.76 -7.93
C ARG A 624 24.82 2.20 -7.32
N ASP A 625 24.65 2.50 -6.03
CA ASP A 625 23.37 2.32 -5.32
C ASP A 625 22.54 3.62 -5.45
N PRO A 626 21.31 3.58 -5.95
CA PRO A 626 20.47 4.78 -6.10
C PRO A 626 20.15 5.44 -4.74
N ARG A 627 20.33 4.74 -3.62
CA ARG A 627 20.14 5.27 -2.27
C ARG A 627 21.28 6.20 -1.80
N GLU A 628 22.42 6.22 -2.50
CA GLU A 628 23.55 7.12 -2.19
C GLU A 628 23.21 8.60 -2.35
N ASP A 629 22.16 8.94 -3.11
CA ASP A 629 21.68 10.31 -3.28
C ASP A 629 20.70 10.74 -2.16
N VAL A 630 20.27 9.82 -1.31
CA VAL A 630 19.38 10.10 -0.17
C VAL A 630 20.22 10.62 1.00
N PRO A 631 19.78 11.65 1.74
CA PRO A 631 20.51 12.13 2.90
C PRO A 631 20.80 11.03 3.91
N ALA A 632 22.05 10.98 4.40
CA ALA A 632 22.41 10.03 5.46
C ALA A 632 21.68 10.36 6.76
N PRO A 633 21.39 9.36 7.61
CA PRO A 633 20.79 9.58 8.92
C PRO A 633 21.59 10.58 9.76
N ILE A 634 20.88 11.38 10.58
CA ILE A 634 21.51 12.36 11.48
C ILE A 634 22.22 11.60 12.61
N LEU A 635 23.54 11.69 12.64
CA LEU A 635 24.35 11.14 13.73
C LEU A 635 24.37 12.12 14.91
N ARG A 636 24.06 11.63 16.09
CA ARG A 636 23.90 12.43 17.32
C ARG A 636 25.11 12.30 18.24
N GLU A 637 25.35 13.37 19.00
CA GLU A 637 26.34 13.43 20.09
C GLU A 637 25.65 13.77 21.43
N ASP A 638 24.52 14.47 21.38
CA ASP A 638 23.78 15.00 22.52
C ASP A 638 22.31 14.62 22.53
N VAL A 639 21.70 14.66 23.71
CA VAL A 639 20.25 14.52 23.95
C VAL A 639 19.66 15.88 24.27
N LEU A 640 18.54 16.23 23.64
CA LEU A 640 17.68 17.35 24.02
C LEU A 640 16.53 16.83 24.88
N GLU A 641 16.24 17.47 26.02
CA GLU A 641 15.07 17.16 26.84
C GLU A 641 13.86 18.03 26.41
N LEU A 642 12.65 17.55 26.75
CA LEU A 642 11.41 18.25 26.37
C LEU A 642 11.35 19.64 27.00
N GLU A 643 11.90 19.77 28.20
CA GLU A 643 12.01 21.01 28.98
C GLU A 643 12.98 22.03 28.38
N ASP A 644 13.91 21.58 27.55
CA ASP A 644 14.88 22.44 26.84
C ASP A 644 14.25 23.16 25.66
N LEU A 645 13.11 22.65 25.16
CA LEU A 645 12.41 23.22 24.02
C LEU A 645 11.70 24.52 24.39
N LYS A 646 11.94 25.56 23.60
CA LYS A 646 11.27 26.86 23.71
C LYS A 646 10.50 27.16 22.44
N GLU A 647 9.34 27.83 22.59
CA GLU A 647 8.62 28.34 21.44
C GLU A 647 9.52 29.24 20.58
N GLY A 648 9.43 29.08 19.28
CA GLY A 648 10.24 29.80 18.32
C GLY A 648 11.60 29.15 18.02
N MET A 649 12.06 28.11 18.75
CA MET A 649 13.28 27.38 18.40
C MET A 649 13.16 26.76 17.02
N VAL A 650 14.23 26.89 16.23
CA VAL A 650 14.37 26.26 14.92
C VAL A 650 15.32 25.08 15.08
N LEU A 651 14.85 23.89 14.76
CA LEU A 651 15.57 22.64 14.89
C LEU A 651 15.56 21.89 13.57
N GLN A 652 16.54 21.03 13.39
CA GLN A 652 16.55 20.06 12.31
C GLN A 652 16.00 18.73 12.83
N GLY A 653 15.07 18.14 12.11
CA GLY A 653 14.47 16.87 12.49
C GLY A 653 14.32 15.92 11.32
N THR A 654 14.06 14.66 11.65
CA THR A 654 13.81 13.61 10.66
C THR A 654 12.33 13.23 10.67
N VAL A 655 11.69 13.21 9.51
CA VAL A 655 10.30 12.76 9.37
C VAL A 655 10.20 11.28 9.69
N ARG A 656 9.45 10.92 10.74
CA ARG A 656 9.28 9.55 11.25
C ARG A 656 8.03 8.87 10.72
N ASN A 657 7.00 9.65 10.47
CA ASN A 657 5.74 9.14 9.93
C ASN A 657 4.99 10.26 9.22
N VAL A 658 4.28 9.91 8.16
CA VAL A 658 3.41 10.82 7.41
C VAL A 658 2.00 10.23 7.41
N ILE A 659 1.04 11.06 7.80
CA ILE A 659 -0.38 10.69 7.93
C ILE A 659 -1.24 11.74 7.25
N ASP A 660 -2.52 11.48 7.03
CA ASP A 660 -3.42 12.34 6.26
C ASP A 660 -3.50 13.79 6.77
N PHE A 661 -3.34 14.00 8.08
CA PHE A 661 -3.46 15.32 8.70
C PHE A 661 -2.12 15.97 9.06
N GLY A 662 -0.97 15.37 8.72
CA GLY A 662 0.34 15.95 8.95
C GLY A 662 1.50 14.98 8.96
N ALA A 663 2.62 15.42 9.50
CA ALA A 663 3.84 14.62 9.63
C ALA A 663 4.38 14.65 11.05
N PHE A 664 4.83 13.51 11.54
CA PHE A 664 5.57 13.38 12.79
C PHE A 664 7.06 13.51 12.52
N VAL A 665 7.70 14.42 13.25
CA VAL A 665 9.12 14.77 13.06
C VAL A 665 9.87 14.55 14.38
N ASP A 666 10.88 13.70 14.33
CA ASP A 666 11.85 13.53 15.41
C ASP A 666 12.86 14.68 15.39
N ILE A 667 12.79 15.54 16.37
CA ILE A 667 13.65 16.73 16.52
C ILE A 667 14.79 16.50 17.55
N GLY A 668 15.00 15.25 17.96
CA GLY A 668 16.06 14.93 18.93
C GLY A 668 15.61 14.91 20.38
N VAL A 669 14.34 15.21 20.67
CA VAL A 669 13.69 14.94 21.95
C VAL A 669 12.93 13.62 21.88
N HIS A 670 12.62 13.04 23.05
CA HIS A 670 12.02 11.70 23.14
C HIS A 670 10.56 11.59 22.67
N GLN A 671 10.02 12.64 22.11
CA GLN A 671 8.66 12.71 21.60
C GLN A 671 8.67 13.33 20.20
N ASP A 672 8.10 12.64 19.24
CA ASP A 672 7.94 13.21 17.91
C ASP A 672 7.01 14.42 17.96
N GLY A 673 7.42 15.50 17.32
CA GLY A 673 6.59 16.68 17.16
C GLY A 673 5.68 16.53 15.93
N LEU A 674 4.45 17.01 16.04
CA LEU A 674 3.49 17.02 14.93
C LEU A 674 3.60 18.33 14.15
N VAL A 675 3.89 18.23 12.87
CA VAL A 675 3.66 19.29 11.87
C VAL A 675 2.30 19.02 11.24
N HIS A 676 1.28 19.78 11.65
CA HIS A 676 -0.05 19.67 11.06
C HIS A 676 -0.03 20.03 9.56
N ILE A 677 -0.91 19.46 8.74
CA ILE A 677 -0.96 19.71 7.30
C ILE A 677 -1.00 21.19 6.95
N SER A 678 -1.70 22.00 7.75
CA SER A 678 -1.74 23.45 7.59
C SER A 678 -0.41 24.16 7.93
N ALA A 679 0.53 23.50 8.59
CA ALA A 679 1.83 24.03 9.01
C ALA A 679 3.00 23.48 8.16
N LEU A 680 2.76 22.61 7.18
CA LEU A 680 3.77 22.03 6.31
C LEU A 680 4.30 23.03 5.26
N SER A 681 3.43 23.88 4.72
CA SER A 681 3.80 24.82 3.64
C SER A 681 2.96 26.10 3.72
N LYS A 682 3.48 27.20 3.16
CA LYS A 682 2.73 28.45 2.94
C LYS A 682 1.64 28.29 1.87
N LYS A 683 1.81 27.35 0.93
CA LYS A 683 0.82 27.01 -0.08
C LYS A 683 -0.17 25.98 0.47
N PHE A 684 -1.38 25.95 -0.11
CA PHE A 684 -2.35 24.90 0.23
C PHE A 684 -1.78 23.53 -0.11
N VAL A 685 -1.79 22.65 0.89
CA VAL A 685 -1.31 21.25 0.78
C VAL A 685 -2.54 20.35 0.76
N LYS A 686 -2.68 19.57 -0.29
CA LYS A 686 -3.79 18.61 -0.43
C LYS A 686 -3.49 17.32 0.36
N HIS A 687 -2.24 16.86 0.29
CA HIS A 687 -1.78 15.69 1.01
C HIS A 687 -0.37 15.93 1.57
N PRO A 688 -0.07 15.53 2.82
CA PRO A 688 1.25 15.74 3.41
C PRO A 688 2.43 15.16 2.62
N LEU A 689 2.23 14.02 1.93
CA LEU A 689 3.25 13.41 1.05
C LEU A 689 3.63 14.27 -0.16
N ASP A 690 2.84 15.28 -0.51
CA ASP A 690 3.20 16.25 -1.56
C ASP A 690 4.34 17.19 -1.11
N VAL A 691 4.60 17.27 0.20
CA VAL A 691 5.57 18.20 0.80
C VAL A 691 6.72 17.49 1.48
N VAL A 692 6.43 16.41 2.23
CA VAL A 692 7.44 15.68 3.01
C VAL A 692 7.26 14.17 2.87
N LYS A 693 8.37 13.45 2.99
CA LYS A 693 8.44 11.98 2.94
C LYS A 693 9.08 11.44 4.19
N LEU A 694 8.80 10.17 4.50
CA LEU A 694 9.44 9.46 5.62
C LEU A 694 10.97 9.47 5.43
N GLY A 695 11.69 9.82 6.47
CA GLY A 695 13.15 9.92 6.43
C GLY A 695 13.70 11.27 5.96
N ASP A 696 12.85 12.18 5.46
CA ASP A 696 13.30 13.52 5.09
C ASP A 696 13.86 14.27 6.29
N ILE A 697 14.97 14.97 6.06
CA ILE A 697 15.55 15.89 7.03
C ILE A 697 14.98 17.28 6.77
N VAL A 698 14.19 17.75 7.73
CA VAL A 698 13.46 19.01 7.62
C VAL A 698 13.84 19.98 8.72
N LYS A 699 13.82 21.29 8.40
CA LYS A 699 13.88 22.32 9.41
C LYS A 699 12.49 22.61 9.93
N VAL A 700 12.33 22.65 11.25
CA VAL A 700 11.05 22.91 11.91
C VAL A 700 11.21 23.94 13.01
N LYS A 701 10.18 24.74 13.18
CA LYS A 701 10.05 25.71 14.27
C LYS A 701 9.09 25.17 15.31
N VAL A 702 9.46 25.20 16.56
CA VAL A 702 8.61 24.85 17.70
C VAL A 702 7.52 25.88 17.86
N LEU A 703 6.25 25.47 17.75
CA LEU A 703 5.09 26.33 17.95
C LEU A 703 4.59 26.32 19.40
N SER A 704 4.53 25.12 19.99
CA SER A 704 4.12 24.94 21.39
C SER A 704 4.65 23.62 21.94
N VAL A 705 4.89 23.57 23.23
CA VAL A 705 5.28 22.38 23.96
C VAL A 705 4.35 22.17 25.14
N ASP A 706 3.60 21.09 25.16
CA ASP A 706 2.77 20.67 26.30
C ASP A 706 3.48 19.52 27.02
N VAL A 707 4.27 19.88 28.03
CA VAL A 707 5.07 18.93 28.83
C VAL A 707 4.15 17.92 29.54
N ALA A 708 2.99 18.35 30.03
CA ALA A 708 2.09 17.49 30.78
C ALA A 708 1.45 16.41 29.89
N ARG A 709 1.10 16.75 28.64
CA ARG A 709 0.52 15.84 27.66
C ARG A 709 1.55 15.21 26.73
N LYS A 710 2.81 15.58 26.86
CA LYS A 710 3.93 15.15 26.00
C LYS A 710 3.62 15.43 24.52
N LYS A 711 3.10 16.62 24.19
CA LYS A 711 2.78 17.00 22.81
C LYS A 711 3.63 18.18 22.38
N ILE A 712 4.19 18.08 21.18
CA ILE A 712 4.99 19.12 20.54
C ILE A 712 4.31 19.48 19.24
N SER A 713 4.00 20.75 19.05
CA SER A 713 3.49 21.27 17.78
C SER A 713 4.61 21.98 17.06
N LEU A 714 4.79 21.63 15.79
CA LEU A 714 5.86 22.12 14.94
C LEU A 714 5.30 22.79 13.68
N SER A 715 6.12 23.64 13.06
CA SER A 715 5.82 24.25 11.76
C SER A 715 7.05 24.23 10.87
N MET A 716 6.82 23.98 9.60
CA MET A 716 7.81 24.16 8.52
C MET A 716 7.62 25.48 7.79
N LYS A 717 6.66 26.31 8.23
CA LYS A 717 6.46 27.67 7.74
C LYS A 717 7.46 28.61 8.42
N ASP A 718 8.08 29.48 7.63
CA ASP A 718 8.98 30.52 8.15
C ASP A 718 10.24 29.98 8.85
N VAL A 719 10.84 28.92 8.26
CA VAL A 719 12.09 28.30 8.76
C VAL A 719 13.18 28.41 7.70
#